data_07de0b597c177993d80b12c3da6fa72b
#
_entry.id   07de0b597c177993d80b12c3da6fa72b
#
_cell.length_a   1.000
_cell.length_b   1.000
_cell.length_c   1.000
_cell.angle_alpha   90.00
_cell.angle_beta   90.00
_cell.angle_gamma   90.00
#
_symmetry.space_group_name_H-M   'P 1'
#
loop_
_entity.id
_entity.type
_entity.pdbx_description
1 polymer ?
#
loop_
_entity_poly.entity_id
_entity_poly.type
_entity_poly.pdbx_seq_one_letter_code
_entity_poly.pdbx_strand_id
1 'polypeptide(L)'
;LYIAGLIFLAGCSTTKHLPEGEILYTGQKPMIVLNRSETSVGEIAMEEVEAALATAPNNSLLGSSTIRYPFPFGLWIYNGFQKYEKGFGKWIFNKFAATPVLMSTVNPDIRQKAAVNLLRDYGYFNGSVSYKTFIDPKDSLKAKLQYTVNMRNPYFIDTVYYRGFSERTTRIMELGRRRSLISSGEQFNVADLDGERTRISTLLRNVGCYYFRPDYLTYQADTMIVPNGHVQMRLIPVPGMPKVAEKQFRVGRKSVYLLGKQGQEPNDSMDYKGLTIHYYNKPPVRPNMLYRWLNYQGYRRKRQIQDSAGIARQRSMQSLYSLYRQTRIQERLASVGIFRYAEMQYIPRDTAFVSDTLDVRVIAALDKPYDAELDFNVTMKSNNQTGPGAAFTVTKNNVFGGGESWNVKLNGSYEWQTGKSSSSLMNSYELGISTSLIFPRVVFPRMGDREYDFPATTTFRLYADQMNRAKYYKLLAFGGNVTYDFQPKSTSRHSITPFRLTFNVLRNPTAAFDTLRAENPALYVSLRDQFIPAMEYTYTYDNASVRGKRNPIWWQTTVASAGNLTSAVYRIFGKPFSEKEKNLLGAPFAQFLKLNTDYRYLWKIDRNNSVAARIAGGVIWTYGNSHVAPYSEQFYVGGANSIRAFTVRSIGPGGYHPEKSEFSYLDQTGDIRLEANIEYRFRIYKDLHGAVFLD
;
A
#
# COMPACT_ATOMS: atom_id res chain seq x y z
N LEU A 1 16.04 -16.87 44.55
CA LEU A 1 15.00 -16.28 45.43
C LEU A 1 15.59 -15.30 46.45
N TYR A 2 16.71 -15.58 47.12
CA TYR A 2 17.37 -14.68 48.11
C TYR A 2 17.93 -13.39 47.46
N ILE A 3 18.46 -13.45 46.24
CA ILE A 3 18.96 -12.27 45.51
C ILE A 3 17.79 -11.38 45.05
N ALA A 4 16.65 -11.95 44.64
CA ALA A 4 15.43 -11.21 44.33
C ALA A 4 14.86 -10.51 45.59
N GLY A 5 14.94 -11.12 46.77
CA GLY A 5 14.51 -10.53 48.05
C GLY A 5 15.37 -9.35 48.51
N LEU A 6 16.69 -9.40 48.28
CA LEU A 6 17.61 -8.31 48.61
C LEU A 6 17.46 -7.08 47.68
N ILE A 7 17.09 -7.30 46.43
CA ILE A 7 16.77 -6.22 45.46
C ILE A 7 15.49 -5.49 45.89
N PHE A 8 14.50 -6.19 46.47
CA PHE A 8 13.27 -5.59 46.98
C PHE A 8 13.46 -4.70 48.20
N LEU A 9 14.45 -4.94 49.05
CA LEU A 9 14.66 -4.16 50.28
C LEU A 9 15.54 -2.90 50.09
N ALA A 10 16.39 -2.86 49.06
CA ALA A 10 17.27 -1.71 48.79
C ALA A 10 16.63 -0.61 47.89
N GLY A 11 15.50 -0.86 47.29
CA GLY A 11 14.94 -0.02 46.22
C GLY A 11 13.61 0.67 46.54
N CYS A 12 13.11 0.70 47.76
CA CYS A 12 11.78 1.22 48.07
C CYS A 12 11.61 2.73 47.90
N SER A 13 12.69 3.51 47.86
CA SER A 13 12.60 4.97 47.61
C SER A 13 12.73 5.28 46.14
N THR A 14 11.75 6.03 45.59
CA THR A 14 11.78 6.53 44.22
C THR A 14 12.38 7.92 44.09
N THR A 15 12.65 8.60 45.21
CA THR A 15 13.06 10.00 45.28
C THR A 15 14.45 10.22 45.87
N LYS A 16 15.18 9.13 46.25
CA LYS A 16 16.43 9.18 47.01
C LYS A 16 17.59 9.93 46.30
N HIS A 17 17.63 9.88 45.00
CA HIS A 17 18.69 10.49 44.17
C HIS A 17 18.14 11.46 43.15
N LEU A 18 17.12 12.25 43.52
CA LEU A 18 16.68 13.38 42.71
C LEU A 18 17.69 14.53 42.85
N PRO A 19 17.91 15.33 41.80
CA PRO A 19 18.66 16.59 41.90
C PRO A 19 18.01 17.53 42.91
N GLU A 20 18.81 18.38 43.53
CA GLU A 20 18.30 19.37 44.51
C GLU A 20 17.28 20.32 43.86
N GLY A 21 16.15 20.52 44.54
CA GLY A 21 15.05 21.36 44.05
C GLY A 21 14.13 20.74 43.03
N GLU A 22 14.39 19.52 42.61
CA GLU A 22 13.58 18.82 41.61
C GLU A 22 12.46 17.97 42.17
N ILE A 23 11.34 17.93 41.49
CA ILE A 23 10.15 17.16 41.83
C ILE A 23 9.97 16.03 40.83
N LEU A 24 9.78 14.79 41.31
CA LEU A 24 9.50 13.62 40.50
C LEU A 24 8.06 13.74 39.91
N TYR A 25 7.96 13.72 38.60
CA TYR A 25 6.68 13.66 37.93
C TYR A 25 6.09 12.23 38.01
N THR A 26 4.92 12.11 38.60
CA THR A 26 4.27 10.81 38.82
C THR A 26 3.04 10.59 37.94
N GLY A 27 2.84 11.40 36.89
CA GLY A 27 1.78 11.26 35.90
C GLY A 27 0.72 12.35 35.95
N GLN A 28 -0.31 12.19 35.14
CA GLN A 28 -1.43 13.11 35.06
C GLN A 28 -2.67 12.58 35.77
N LYS A 29 -3.46 13.50 36.29
CA LYS A 29 -4.88 13.26 36.56
C LYS A 29 -5.67 13.36 35.26
N PRO A 30 -6.88 12.75 35.18
CA PRO A 30 -7.76 12.93 34.03
C PRO A 30 -7.90 14.41 33.67
N MET A 31 -7.78 14.70 32.37
CA MET A 31 -7.89 16.06 31.84
C MET A 31 -9.35 16.51 31.92
N ILE A 32 -9.53 17.78 32.24
CA ILE A 32 -10.85 18.43 32.27
C ILE A 32 -11.02 19.15 30.93
N VAL A 33 -12.04 18.80 30.17
CA VAL A 33 -12.38 19.42 28.89
C VAL A 33 -13.69 20.20 29.07
N LEU A 34 -13.63 21.51 28.85
CA LEU A 34 -14.77 22.41 28.89
C LEU A 34 -15.16 22.81 27.46
N ASN A 35 -16.46 22.95 27.21
CA ASN A 35 -16.99 23.34 25.89
C ASN A 35 -16.42 22.47 24.74
N ARG A 36 -16.48 21.15 24.91
CA ARG A 36 -16.01 20.21 23.90
C ARG A 36 -16.80 20.39 22.60
N SER A 37 -16.08 20.48 21.50
CA SER A 37 -16.69 20.58 20.18
C SER A 37 -17.09 19.21 19.65
N GLU A 38 -18.28 19.13 19.03
CA GLU A 38 -18.80 17.90 18.40
C GLU A 38 -18.42 17.80 16.90
N THR A 39 -17.65 18.78 16.36
CA THR A 39 -17.21 18.74 14.97
C THR A 39 -16.09 17.71 14.80
N SER A 40 -16.01 17.08 13.62
CA SER A 40 -14.93 16.15 13.31
C SER A 40 -13.54 16.81 13.38
N VAL A 41 -13.45 18.09 13.06
CA VAL A 41 -12.22 18.90 13.20
C VAL A 41 -11.90 19.14 14.67
N GLY A 42 -12.93 19.37 15.50
CA GLY A 42 -12.77 19.53 16.94
C GLY A 42 -12.29 18.27 17.65
N GLU A 43 -12.74 17.11 17.22
CA GLU A 43 -12.20 15.81 17.72
C GLU A 43 -10.72 15.65 17.39
N ILE A 44 -10.31 16.01 16.16
CA ILE A 44 -8.91 15.98 15.75
C ILE A 44 -8.07 16.93 16.59
N ALA A 45 -8.52 18.17 16.75
CA ALA A 45 -7.85 19.18 17.55
C ALA A 45 -7.66 18.70 18.99
N MET A 46 -8.69 18.10 19.58
CA MET A 46 -8.62 17.61 20.96
C MET A 46 -7.63 16.46 21.09
N GLU A 47 -7.61 15.51 20.14
CA GLU A 47 -6.66 14.39 20.15
C GLU A 47 -5.20 14.90 20.07
N GLU A 48 -4.93 15.88 19.22
CA GLU A 48 -3.59 16.47 19.11
C GLU A 48 -3.19 17.25 20.37
N VAL A 49 -4.13 17.99 20.95
CA VAL A 49 -3.93 18.68 22.24
C VAL A 49 -3.65 17.66 23.36
N GLU A 50 -4.42 16.59 23.44
CA GLU A 50 -4.17 15.49 24.39
C GLU A 50 -2.79 14.87 24.21
N ALA A 51 -2.38 14.63 22.96
CA ALA A 51 -1.05 14.09 22.65
C ALA A 51 0.08 15.06 23.04
N ALA A 52 -0.08 16.36 22.80
CA ALA A 52 0.89 17.40 23.15
C ALA A 52 1.05 17.56 24.67
N LEU A 53 -0.05 17.44 25.41
CA LEU A 53 -0.07 17.53 26.87
C LEU A 53 0.36 16.23 27.56
N ALA A 54 0.22 15.08 26.90
CA ALA A 54 0.55 13.80 27.49
C ALA A 54 2.04 13.63 27.72
N THR A 55 2.41 13.27 28.94
CA THR A 55 3.77 12.85 29.30
C THR A 55 3.70 11.56 30.11
N ALA A 56 4.40 10.55 29.68
CA ALA A 56 4.46 9.27 30.37
C ALA A 56 5.37 9.35 31.60
N PRO A 57 4.92 9.00 32.82
CA PRO A 57 5.78 8.83 33.99
C PRO A 57 6.63 7.56 33.88
N ASN A 58 7.62 7.41 34.74
CA ASN A 58 8.54 6.27 34.72
C ASN A 58 7.88 4.87 34.81
N ASN A 59 6.71 4.79 35.44
CA ASN A 59 5.95 3.54 35.56
C ASN A 59 4.66 3.54 34.73
N SER A 60 4.70 4.17 33.58
CA SER A 60 3.54 4.21 32.67
C SER A 60 3.22 2.85 32.06
N LEU A 61 1.96 2.50 32.00
CA LEU A 61 1.47 1.35 31.25
C LEU A 61 1.25 1.74 29.79
N LEU A 62 1.94 1.07 28.86
CA LEU A 62 1.84 1.36 27.43
C LEU A 62 2.03 2.84 27.07
N GLY A 63 2.91 3.55 27.79
CA GLY A 63 3.17 4.98 27.57
C GLY A 63 2.04 5.91 28.00
N SER A 64 1.08 5.45 28.79
CA SER A 64 -0.02 6.29 29.31
C SER A 64 0.47 7.33 30.29
N SER A 65 -0.03 8.55 30.18
CA SER A 65 0.20 9.61 31.17
C SER A 65 -0.60 9.43 32.47
N THR A 66 -1.70 8.66 32.40
CA THR A 66 -2.67 8.46 33.50
C THR A 66 -2.63 7.09 34.12
N ILE A 67 -2.39 6.02 33.33
CA ILE A 67 -2.38 4.63 33.79
C ILE A 67 -0.95 4.19 34.06
N ARG A 68 -0.72 3.56 35.23
CA ARG A 68 0.60 3.23 35.73
C ARG A 68 0.67 1.82 36.31
N TYR A 69 1.83 1.20 36.20
CA TYR A 69 2.15 0.00 36.99
C TYR A 69 2.28 0.35 38.48
N PRO A 70 1.87 -0.54 39.39
CA PRO A 70 2.02 -0.31 40.83
C PRO A 70 3.49 -0.24 41.28
N PHE A 71 4.41 -0.87 40.54
CA PHE A 71 5.82 -1.03 40.91
C PHE A 71 6.74 -0.31 39.90
N PRO A 72 7.43 0.79 40.29
CA PRO A 72 8.34 1.51 39.41
C PRO A 72 9.75 0.87 39.36
N PHE A 73 9.86 -0.34 38.84
CA PHE A 73 11.10 -1.12 38.80
C PHE A 73 12.31 -0.35 38.26
N GLY A 74 12.13 0.38 37.14
CA GLY A 74 13.21 1.15 36.53
C GLY A 74 13.79 2.23 37.47
N LEU A 75 12.94 2.88 38.26
CA LEU A 75 13.37 3.87 39.26
C LEU A 75 14.04 3.22 40.48
N TRP A 76 13.56 2.07 40.91
CA TRP A 76 14.19 1.34 41.98
C TRP A 76 15.60 0.89 41.62
N ILE A 77 15.79 0.40 40.41
CA ILE A 77 17.09 0.05 39.84
C ILE A 77 17.99 1.28 39.74
N TYR A 78 17.43 2.39 39.23
CA TYR A 78 18.16 3.67 39.16
C TYR A 78 18.68 4.08 40.53
N ASN A 79 17.83 4.14 41.56
CA ASN A 79 18.21 4.56 42.90
C ASN A 79 19.10 3.55 43.64
N GLY A 80 18.97 2.24 43.37
CA GLY A 80 19.75 1.21 44.05
C GLY A 80 21.13 0.98 43.44
N PHE A 81 21.28 1.18 42.13
CA PHE A 81 22.49 0.80 41.38
C PHE A 81 23.28 1.97 40.79
N GLN A 82 22.84 3.21 40.98
CA GLN A 82 23.52 4.41 40.42
C GLN A 82 25.00 4.54 40.85
N LYS A 83 25.34 4.07 42.03
CA LYS A 83 26.70 4.17 42.60
C LYS A 83 27.71 3.17 42.01
N TYR A 84 27.26 2.17 41.26
CA TYR A 84 28.14 1.14 40.72
C TYR A 84 28.78 1.61 39.40
N GLU A 85 30.11 1.77 39.41
CA GLU A 85 30.85 2.20 38.21
C GLU A 85 31.29 1.05 37.32
N LYS A 86 31.44 -0.18 37.88
CA LYS A 86 31.91 -1.38 37.15
C LYS A 86 31.16 -2.63 37.61
N GLY A 87 31.30 -3.74 36.84
CA GLY A 87 30.78 -5.05 37.19
C GLY A 87 29.29 -5.24 36.95
N PHE A 88 28.72 -6.27 37.58
CA PHE A 88 27.33 -6.70 37.40
C PHE A 88 26.29 -5.63 37.77
N GLY A 89 26.56 -4.84 38.82
CA GLY A 89 25.69 -3.74 39.22
C GLY A 89 25.59 -2.64 38.17
N LYS A 90 26.69 -2.30 37.49
CA LYS A 90 26.69 -1.34 36.36
C LYS A 90 25.97 -1.91 35.16
N TRP A 91 26.10 -3.20 34.90
CA TRP A 91 25.37 -3.87 33.83
C TRP A 91 23.83 -3.81 34.04
N ILE A 92 23.37 -4.11 35.27
CA ILE A 92 21.95 -3.99 35.66
C ILE A 92 21.49 -2.56 35.48
N PHE A 93 22.25 -1.58 35.93
CA PHE A 93 21.93 -0.16 35.78
C PHE A 93 21.78 0.22 34.33
N ASN A 94 22.74 -0.11 33.48
CA ASN A 94 22.70 0.24 32.03
C ASN A 94 21.57 -0.43 31.26
N LYS A 95 21.11 -1.60 31.70
CA LYS A 95 20.05 -2.36 30.98
C LYS A 95 18.64 -2.05 31.48
N PHE A 96 18.46 -1.76 32.77
CA PHE A 96 17.13 -1.74 33.37
C PHE A 96 16.80 -0.47 34.16
N ALA A 97 17.79 0.41 34.44
CA ALA A 97 17.50 1.67 35.09
C ALA A 97 16.73 2.63 34.20
N ALA A 98 15.72 3.28 34.77
CA ALA A 98 15.00 4.37 34.12
C ALA A 98 15.35 5.70 34.80
N THR A 99 15.82 6.68 34.04
CA THR A 99 16.07 8.03 34.56
C THR A 99 14.77 8.64 35.07
N PRO A 100 14.79 9.34 36.23
CA PRO A 100 13.63 9.99 36.79
C PRO A 100 13.05 11.02 35.80
N VAL A 101 11.75 10.99 35.54
CA VAL A 101 11.06 12.02 34.78
C VAL A 101 10.77 13.16 35.77
N LEU A 102 11.44 14.30 35.58
CA LEU A 102 11.35 15.47 36.47
C LEU A 102 10.27 16.43 35.99
N MET A 103 9.71 17.21 36.91
CA MET A 103 8.72 18.23 36.58
C MET A 103 9.31 19.31 35.67
N SER A 104 10.57 19.66 35.84
CA SER A 104 11.33 20.56 34.94
C SER A 104 11.44 20.02 33.52
N THR A 105 11.66 18.71 33.37
CA THR A 105 11.71 18.02 32.06
C THR A 105 10.34 17.98 31.38
N VAL A 106 9.27 17.78 32.14
CA VAL A 106 7.90 17.83 31.60
C VAL A 106 7.55 19.20 31.05
N ASN A 107 8.01 20.25 31.71
CA ASN A 107 7.84 21.66 31.36
C ASN A 107 6.37 22.00 31.00
N PRO A 108 5.46 22.05 31.98
CA PRO A 108 4.04 22.22 31.72
C PRO A 108 3.69 23.55 31.06
N ASP A 109 4.48 24.61 31.25
CA ASP A 109 4.27 25.94 30.64
C ASP A 109 4.46 25.88 29.11
N ILE A 110 5.52 25.22 28.63
CA ILE A 110 5.77 25.07 27.20
C ILE A 110 4.66 24.22 26.58
N ARG A 111 4.24 23.13 27.25
CA ARG A 111 3.17 22.25 26.77
C ARG A 111 1.82 22.96 26.70
N GLN A 112 1.52 23.79 27.72
CA GLN A 112 0.34 24.63 27.74
C GLN A 112 0.32 25.58 26.53
N LYS A 113 1.42 26.27 26.26
CA LYS A 113 1.54 27.20 25.11
C LYS A 113 1.39 26.43 23.77
N ALA A 114 2.03 25.27 23.65
CA ALA A 114 1.91 24.43 22.46
C ALA A 114 0.45 23.97 22.24
N ALA A 115 -0.24 23.56 23.30
CA ALA A 115 -1.64 23.17 23.23
C ALA A 115 -2.58 24.32 22.84
N VAL A 116 -2.32 25.54 23.32
CA VAL A 116 -3.08 26.73 22.91
C VAL A 116 -2.84 27.05 21.43
N ASN A 117 -1.61 26.93 20.93
CA ASN A 117 -1.31 27.12 19.52
C ASN A 117 -2.02 26.06 18.65
N LEU A 118 -2.02 24.79 19.07
CA LEU A 118 -2.78 23.74 18.38
C LEU A 118 -4.29 24.06 18.32
N LEU A 119 -4.88 24.56 19.42
CA LEU A 119 -6.29 24.99 19.38
C LEU A 119 -6.50 26.09 18.32
N ARG A 120 -5.60 27.07 18.24
CA ARG A 120 -5.66 28.15 17.24
C ARG A 120 -5.51 27.63 15.81
N ASP A 121 -4.65 26.66 15.59
CA ASP A 121 -4.45 26.03 14.27
C ASP A 121 -5.72 25.36 13.75
N TYR A 122 -6.60 24.94 14.65
CA TYR A 122 -7.92 24.38 14.33
C TYR A 122 -9.09 25.39 14.46
N GLY A 123 -8.78 26.69 14.51
CA GLY A 123 -9.79 27.74 14.54
C GLY A 123 -10.38 28.07 15.92
N TYR A 124 -9.88 27.50 17.01
CA TYR A 124 -10.30 27.81 18.38
C TYR A 124 -9.48 28.98 18.93
N PHE A 125 -9.59 30.18 18.30
CA PHE A 125 -8.77 31.35 18.64
C PHE A 125 -8.94 31.83 20.06
N ASN A 126 -10.12 31.63 20.66
CA ASN A 126 -10.44 31.98 22.05
C ASN A 126 -10.23 30.78 23.00
N GLY A 127 -9.69 29.68 22.51
CA GLY A 127 -9.38 28.50 23.31
C GLY A 127 -8.30 28.77 24.35
N SER A 128 -8.38 28.14 25.50
CA SER A 128 -7.41 28.29 26.57
C SER A 128 -7.08 26.96 27.22
N VAL A 129 -5.84 26.87 27.68
CA VAL A 129 -5.36 25.70 28.42
C VAL A 129 -4.72 26.18 29.70
N SER A 130 -5.00 25.55 30.82
CA SER A 130 -4.39 25.81 32.11
C SER A 130 -3.99 24.50 32.77
N TYR A 131 -3.10 24.52 33.74
CA TYR A 131 -2.73 23.36 34.51
C TYR A 131 -2.66 23.65 36.00
N LYS A 132 -2.81 22.61 36.82
CA LYS A 132 -2.60 22.60 38.26
C LYS A 132 -1.64 21.49 38.65
N THR A 133 -0.70 21.79 39.51
CA THR A 133 0.22 20.83 40.10
C THR A 133 -0.33 20.34 41.43
N PHE A 134 -0.37 19.02 41.60
CA PHE A 134 -0.82 18.36 42.83
C PHE A 134 0.35 17.63 43.46
N ILE A 135 0.89 18.17 44.54
CA ILE A 135 1.94 17.55 45.37
C ILE A 135 1.34 16.35 46.12
N ASP A 136 2.06 15.24 46.19
CA ASP A 136 1.62 14.08 46.93
C ASP A 136 1.68 14.38 48.45
N PRO A 137 0.55 14.19 49.17
CA PRO A 137 0.51 14.46 50.63
C PRO A 137 1.50 13.63 51.46
N LYS A 138 1.94 12.49 50.91
CA LYS A 138 2.87 11.56 51.61
C LYS A 138 4.34 11.81 51.26
N ASP A 139 4.62 12.50 50.16
CA ASP A 139 6.01 12.73 49.69
C ASP A 139 6.04 14.01 48.86
N SER A 140 6.50 15.10 49.45
CA SER A 140 6.57 16.43 48.85
C SER A 140 7.46 16.50 47.57
N LEU A 141 8.33 15.50 47.37
CA LEU A 141 9.18 15.36 46.20
C LEU A 141 8.44 14.72 45.02
N LYS A 142 7.14 14.44 45.12
CA LYS A 142 6.31 13.84 44.09
C LYS A 142 5.15 14.74 43.74
N ALA A 143 4.88 14.88 42.42
CA ALA A 143 3.72 15.63 41.98
C ALA A 143 3.05 15.01 40.75
N LYS A 144 1.77 15.34 40.59
CA LYS A 144 0.93 15.08 39.41
C LYS A 144 0.49 16.37 38.76
N LEU A 145 0.26 16.33 37.46
CA LEU A 145 -0.34 17.43 36.74
C LEU A 145 -1.82 17.14 36.42
N GLN A 146 -2.63 18.20 36.35
CA GLN A 146 -3.96 18.14 35.76
C GLN A 146 -4.13 19.33 34.82
N TYR A 147 -4.37 19.05 33.56
CA TYR A 147 -4.68 20.08 32.56
C TYR A 147 -6.19 20.30 32.48
N THR A 148 -6.56 21.57 32.25
CA THR A 148 -7.92 21.99 31.93
C THR A 148 -7.89 22.66 30.58
N VAL A 149 -8.59 22.11 29.60
CA VAL A 149 -8.69 22.62 28.24
C VAL A 149 -10.11 23.18 28.06
N ASN A 150 -10.20 24.45 27.67
CA ASN A 150 -11.46 25.10 27.31
C ASN A 150 -11.41 25.44 25.82
N MET A 151 -12.15 24.69 24.98
CA MET A 151 -12.09 24.87 23.54
C MET A 151 -12.82 26.11 23.06
N ARG A 152 -13.94 26.45 23.68
CA ARG A 152 -14.87 27.48 23.20
C ARG A 152 -15.38 27.20 21.77
N ASN A 153 -15.96 28.21 21.11
CA ASN A 153 -16.51 28.07 19.76
C ASN A 153 -15.41 28.19 18.70
N PRO A 154 -15.40 27.33 17.67
CA PRO A 154 -14.51 27.45 16.55
C PRO A 154 -14.92 28.59 15.61
N TYR A 155 -13.98 29.06 14.82
CA TYR A 155 -14.21 29.99 13.72
C TYR A 155 -14.42 29.24 12.41
N PHE A 156 -15.35 29.76 11.57
CA PHE A 156 -15.68 29.23 10.27
C PHE A 156 -15.27 30.18 9.16
N ILE A 157 -14.90 29.65 8.00
CA ILE A 157 -14.56 30.44 6.83
C ILE A 157 -15.85 31.02 6.25
N ASP A 158 -15.93 32.36 6.15
CA ASP A 158 -17.05 33.06 5.52
C ASP A 158 -16.90 33.06 4.00
N THR A 159 -15.84 33.68 3.51
CA THR A 159 -15.53 33.79 2.07
C THR A 159 -14.03 33.67 1.82
N VAL A 160 -13.68 33.24 0.59
CA VAL A 160 -12.28 33.16 0.14
C VAL A 160 -12.12 33.97 -1.16
N TYR A 161 -11.17 34.88 -1.16
CA TYR A 161 -10.85 35.74 -2.33
C TYR A 161 -9.39 35.52 -2.78
N TYR A 162 -9.17 35.63 -4.10
CA TYR A 162 -7.83 35.67 -4.69
C TYR A 162 -7.51 37.11 -5.12
N ARG A 163 -6.46 37.73 -4.59
CA ARG A 163 -6.05 39.09 -4.91
C ARG A 163 -4.55 39.22 -5.10
N GLY A 164 -4.14 40.23 -5.91
CA GLY A 164 -2.72 40.57 -6.08
C GLY A 164 -1.98 39.70 -7.12
N PHE A 165 -2.67 38.82 -7.84
CA PHE A 165 -2.11 37.99 -8.92
C PHE A 165 -2.45 38.61 -10.28
N SER A 166 -1.74 38.17 -11.32
CA SER A 166 -2.11 38.51 -12.70
C SER A 166 -3.52 38.00 -13.04
N GLU A 167 -4.22 38.67 -13.96
CA GLU A 167 -5.56 38.27 -14.40
C GLU A 167 -5.63 36.81 -14.85
N ARG A 168 -4.60 36.34 -15.58
CA ARG A 168 -4.49 34.96 -16.02
C ARG A 168 -4.42 34.01 -14.83
N THR A 169 -3.55 34.24 -13.87
CA THR A 169 -3.37 33.41 -12.68
C THR A 169 -4.65 33.35 -11.87
N THR A 170 -5.28 34.50 -11.63
CA THR A 170 -6.57 34.60 -10.92
C THR A 170 -7.63 33.74 -11.62
N ARG A 171 -7.76 33.88 -12.95
CA ARG A 171 -8.73 33.09 -13.73
C ARG A 171 -8.49 31.58 -13.64
N ILE A 172 -7.21 31.12 -13.65
CA ILE A 172 -6.88 29.71 -13.49
C ILE A 172 -7.28 29.22 -12.09
N MET A 173 -7.00 30.00 -11.04
CA MET A 173 -7.37 29.68 -9.67
C MET A 173 -8.89 29.59 -9.50
N GLU A 174 -9.64 30.53 -10.05
CA GLU A 174 -11.12 30.53 -10.04
C GLU A 174 -11.72 29.31 -10.77
N LEU A 175 -11.19 28.95 -11.93
CA LEU A 175 -11.61 27.72 -12.62
C LEU A 175 -11.33 26.45 -11.82
N GLY A 176 -10.32 26.49 -10.97
CA GLY A 176 -9.95 25.41 -10.06
C GLY A 176 -10.71 25.38 -8.73
N ARG A 177 -11.56 26.37 -8.44
CA ARG A 177 -12.22 26.59 -7.15
C ARG A 177 -13.07 25.41 -6.68
N ARG A 178 -13.71 24.69 -7.59
CA ARG A 178 -14.54 23.49 -7.27
C ARG A 178 -13.75 22.38 -6.54
N ARG A 179 -12.43 22.45 -6.54
CA ARG A 179 -11.54 21.47 -5.88
C ARG A 179 -10.79 22.11 -4.71
N SER A 180 -11.22 23.30 -4.26
CA SER A 180 -10.63 23.97 -3.10
C SER A 180 -10.76 23.08 -1.86
N LEU A 181 -9.76 23.15 -0.98
CA LEU A 181 -9.76 22.52 0.33
C LEU A 181 -10.31 23.43 1.41
N ILE A 182 -10.59 24.67 1.04
CA ILE A 182 -11.17 25.70 1.91
C ILE A 182 -12.41 26.28 1.21
N SER A 183 -13.55 26.19 1.87
CA SER A 183 -14.83 26.64 1.35
C SER A 183 -15.60 27.40 2.40
N SER A 184 -16.54 28.25 1.96
CA SER A 184 -17.45 28.94 2.86
C SER A 184 -18.25 27.96 3.71
N GLY A 185 -18.35 28.18 5.00
CA GLY A 185 -19.03 27.34 5.98
C GLY A 185 -18.15 26.22 6.57
N GLU A 186 -16.92 26.02 6.08
CA GLU A 186 -15.98 25.06 6.67
C GLU A 186 -15.26 25.68 7.88
N GLN A 187 -14.94 24.85 8.88
CA GLN A 187 -14.18 25.27 10.05
C GLN A 187 -12.76 25.66 9.64
N PHE A 188 -12.25 26.76 10.19
CA PHE A 188 -10.87 27.19 9.99
C PHE A 188 -9.90 26.11 10.43
N ASN A 189 -8.94 25.77 9.56
CA ASN A 189 -7.92 24.78 9.82
C ASN A 189 -6.63 25.13 9.04
N VAL A 190 -5.52 25.29 9.72
CA VAL A 190 -4.23 25.65 9.13
C VAL A 190 -3.74 24.56 8.17
N ALA A 191 -3.97 23.28 8.47
CA ALA A 191 -3.56 22.20 7.59
C ALA A 191 -4.28 22.24 6.22
N ASP A 192 -5.57 22.65 6.18
CA ASP A 192 -6.31 22.82 4.94
C ASP A 192 -5.86 24.06 4.17
N LEU A 193 -5.46 25.13 4.88
CA LEU A 193 -4.85 26.32 4.27
C LEU A 193 -3.53 25.98 3.58
N ASP A 194 -2.66 25.23 4.23
CA ASP A 194 -1.38 24.77 3.64
C ASP A 194 -1.60 23.78 2.50
N GLY A 195 -2.57 22.90 2.66
CA GLY A 195 -3.03 22.01 1.61
C GLY A 195 -3.50 22.77 0.37
N GLU A 196 -4.25 23.86 0.55
CA GLU A 196 -4.75 24.72 -0.53
C GLU A 196 -3.61 25.47 -1.23
N ARG A 197 -2.63 25.99 -0.49
CA ARG A 197 -1.40 26.58 -1.08
C ARG A 197 -0.71 25.58 -2.00
N THR A 198 -0.54 24.33 -1.53
CA THR A 198 0.07 23.23 -2.29
C THR A 198 -0.78 22.87 -3.51
N ARG A 199 -2.11 22.80 -3.37
CA ARG A 199 -3.05 22.53 -4.46
C ARG A 199 -2.98 23.58 -5.54
N ILE A 200 -3.01 24.86 -5.18
CA ILE A 200 -2.93 25.97 -6.13
C ILE A 200 -1.57 25.98 -6.84
N SER A 201 -0.47 25.80 -6.11
CA SER A 201 0.86 25.67 -6.73
C SER A 201 0.89 24.53 -7.75
N THR A 202 0.34 23.37 -7.40
CA THR A 202 0.22 22.22 -8.31
C THR A 202 -0.64 22.55 -9.53
N LEU A 203 -1.76 23.22 -9.34
CA LEU A 203 -2.64 23.67 -10.43
C LEU A 203 -1.91 24.57 -11.43
N LEU A 204 -1.22 25.59 -10.93
CA LEU A 204 -0.47 26.55 -11.74
C LEU A 204 0.72 25.89 -12.45
N ARG A 205 1.45 25.03 -11.76
CA ARG A 205 2.55 24.25 -12.36
C ARG A 205 2.06 23.29 -13.45
N ASN A 206 0.84 22.79 -13.35
CA ASN A 206 0.26 21.92 -14.39
C ASN A 206 -0.15 22.66 -15.66
N VAL A 207 -0.23 23.97 -15.61
CA VAL A 207 -0.54 24.82 -16.79
C VAL A 207 0.65 25.68 -17.24
N GLY A 208 1.87 25.33 -16.82
CA GLY A 208 3.11 25.94 -17.33
C GLY A 208 3.91 26.79 -16.36
N CYS A 209 3.37 27.20 -15.20
CA CYS A 209 4.08 28.05 -14.24
C CYS A 209 5.13 27.26 -13.45
N TYR A 210 6.24 26.91 -14.10
CA TYR A 210 7.27 26.01 -13.56
C TYR A 210 7.84 26.47 -12.22
N TYR A 211 8.13 27.78 -12.08
CA TYR A 211 8.76 28.36 -10.89
C TYR A 211 7.78 28.67 -9.77
N PHE A 212 6.48 28.43 -9.95
CA PHE A 212 5.51 28.70 -8.91
C PHE A 212 5.67 27.73 -7.73
N ARG A 213 5.71 28.27 -6.48
CA ARG A 213 5.89 27.49 -5.23
C ARG A 213 4.76 27.76 -4.25
N PRO A 214 4.42 26.83 -3.35
CA PRO A 214 3.43 27.07 -2.29
C PRO A 214 3.80 28.27 -1.40
N ASP A 215 5.11 28.47 -1.15
CA ASP A 215 5.63 29.55 -0.29
C ASP A 215 5.42 30.97 -0.86
N TYR A 216 5.05 31.07 -2.12
CA TYR A 216 4.67 32.35 -2.73
C TYR A 216 3.24 32.77 -2.41
N LEU A 217 2.49 31.94 -1.70
CA LEU A 217 1.12 32.15 -1.29
C LEU A 217 1.04 32.41 0.20
N THR A 218 0.33 33.46 0.61
CA THR A 218 0.01 33.70 2.00
C THR A 218 -1.45 34.11 2.14
N TYR A 219 -1.95 34.09 3.38
CA TYR A 219 -3.31 34.47 3.69
C TYR A 219 -3.36 35.74 4.52
N GLN A 220 -4.33 36.58 4.23
CA GLN A 220 -4.81 37.61 5.12
C GLN A 220 -6.18 37.21 5.64
N ALA A 221 -6.33 37.16 6.95
CA ALA A 221 -7.59 36.85 7.63
C ALA A 221 -8.20 38.15 8.17
N ASP A 222 -9.50 38.31 7.96
CA ASP A 222 -10.24 39.48 8.45
C ASP A 222 -11.49 38.98 9.21
N THR A 223 -11.60 39.37 10.48
CA THR A 223 -12.72 38.98 11.36
C THR A 223 -13.61 40.21 11.70
N MET A 224 -13.26 41.40 11.22
CA MET A 224 -13.95 42.65 11.61
C MET A 224 -15.18 42.91 10.73
N ILE A 225 -15.19 42.46 9.50
CA ILE A 225 -16.24 42.73 8.49
C ILE A 225 -17.20 41.53 8.28
N VAL A 226 -17.06 40.49 9.07
CA VAL A 226 -17.87 39.26 9.01
C VAL A 226 -18.57 39.01 10.34
N PRO A 227 -19.62 38.18 10.40
CA PRO A 227 -20.29 37.82 11.64
C PRO A 227 -19.35 37.19 12.67
N ASN A 228 -19.65 37.37 13.95
CA ASN A 228 -18.86 36.75 15.04
C ASN A 228 -18.71 35.25 14.83
N GLY A 229 -17.51 34.74 15.04
CA GLY A 229 -17.17 33.34 14.81
C GLY A 229 -16.90 32.99 13.34
N HIS A 230 -16.81 34.00 12.47
CA HIS A 230 -16.43 33.79 11.06
C HIS A 230 -15.15 34.55 10.72
N VAL A 231 -14.49 34.14 9.64
CA VAL A 231 -13.28 34.76 9.12
C VAL A 231 -13.34 34.84 7.59
N GLN A 232 -13.09 36.03 7.05
CA GLN A 232 -12.88 36.20 5.61
C GLN A 232 -11.41 35.95 5.28
N MET A 233 -11.16 35.09 4.30
CA MET A 233 -9.81 34.72 3.89
C MET A 233 -9.47 35.35 2.53
N ARG A 234 -8.32 36.04 2.47
CA ARG A 234 -7.77 36.61 1.23
C ARG A 234 -6.45 35.90 0.94
N LEU A 235 -6.40 35.10 -0.13
CA LEU A 235 -5.14 34.53 -0.62
C LEU A 235 -4.44 35.55 -1.49
N ILE A 236 -3.24 35.92 -1.11
CA ILE A 236 -2.41 36.92 -1.77
C ILE A 236 -1.00 36.40 -2.03
N PRO A 237 -0.28 36.96 -3.02
CA PRO A 237 1.14 36.66 -3.17
C PRO A 237 1.95 37.26 -2.00
N VAL A 238 3.00 36.54 -1.60
CA VAL A 238 3.97 37.05 -0.63
C VAL A 238 4.68 38.28 -1.22
N PRO A 239 4.93 39.37 -0.43
CA PRO A 239 5.73 40.49 -0.88
C PRO A 239 7.07 40.03 -1.45
N GLY A 240 7.43 40.50 -2.65
CA GLY A 240 8.67 40.09 -3.32
C GLY A 240 8.58 38.81 -4.17
N MET A 241 7.38 38.27 -4.36
CA MET A 241 7.22 37.12 -5.30
C MET A 241 7.77 37.50 -6.67
N PRO A 242 8.69 36.66 -7.24
CA PRO A 242 9.27 36.92 -8.55
C PRO A 242 8.21 36.90 -9.66
N LYS A 243 8.21 37.84 -10.59
CA LYS A 243 7.29 37.84 -11.74
C LYS A 243 7.40 36.57 -12.60
N VAL A 244 8.56 35.94 -12.63
CA VAL A 244 8.79 34.68 -13.33
C VAL A 244 7.94 33.54 -12.78
N ALA A 245 7.49 33.61 -11.53
CA ALA A 245 6.65 32.57 -10.94
C ALA A 245 5.31 32.41 -11.69
N GLU A 246 4.72 33.48 -12.17
CA GLU A 246 3.47 33.44 -12.95
C GLU A 246 3.68 33.22 -14.46
N LYS A 247 4.96 33.23 -14.93
CA LYS A 247 5.28 33.00 -16.34
C LYS A 247 5.05 31.53 -16.71
N GLN A 248 4.38 31.34 -17.84
CA GLN A 248 4.19 29.99 -18.41
C GLN A 248 5.39 29.61 -19.29
N PHE A 249 5.89 28.39 -19.07
CA PHE A 249 7.00 27.83 -19.80
C PHE A 249 6.57 26.67 -20.68
N ARG A 250 7.24 26.52 -21.83
CA ARG A 250 7.10 25.41 -22.77
C ARG A 250 8.30 24.48 -22.65
N VAL A 251 8.05 23.21 -22.92
CA VAL A 251 9.11 22.21 -22.98
C VAL A 251 9.80 22.31 -24.34
N GLY A 252 11.11 22.55 -24.32
CA GLY A 252 11.97 22.66 -25.48
C GLY A 252 12.63 21.35 -25.90
N ARG A 253 13.95 21.42 -26.15
CA ARG A 253 14.76 20.26 -26.52
C ARG A 253 14.88 19.29 -25.35
N LYS A 254 15.02 18.01 -25.69
CA LYS A 254 15.21 16.95 -24.69
C LYS A 254 16.53 16.25 -24.96
N SER A 255 17.34 16.10 -23.91
CA SER A 255 18.59 15.36 -23.94
C SER A 255 18.66 14.35 -22.81
N VAL A 256 19.20 13.19 -23.09
CA VAL A 256 19.39 12.10 -22.13
C VAL A 256 20.88 11.79 -22.04
N TYR A 257 21.40 11.77 -20.82
CA TYR A 257 22.78 11.41 -20.52
C TYR A 257 22.77 10.06 -19.79
N LEU A 258 23.13 9.01 -20.50
CA LEU A 258 23.24 7.66 -19.97
C LEU A 258 24.68 7.44 -19.50
N LEU A 259 24.88 7.50 -18.20
CA LEU A 259 26.20 7.27 -17.60
C LEU A 259 26.61 5.80 -17.77
N GLY A 260 27.88 5.58 -18.05
CA GLY A 260 28.46 4.25 -18.15
C GLY A 260 28.52 3.55 -16.77
N LYS A 261 29.06 2.33 -16.77
CA LYS A 261 29.33 1.58 -15.53
C LYS A 261 30.25 2.42 -14.64
N GLN A 262 29.95 2.47 -13.33
CA GLN A 262 30.72 3.27 -12.36
C GLN A 262 30.65 4.80 -12.56
N GLY A 263 29.67 5.33 -13.30
CA GLY A 263 29.49 6.76 -13.47
C GLY A 263 30.34 7.40 -14.58
N GLN A 264 30.86 6.60 -15.49
CA GLN A 264 31.62 7.11 -16.63
C GLN A 264 30.79 8.07 -17.49
N GLU A 265 31.37 9.21 -17.84
CA GLU A 265 30.73 10.21 -18.69
C GLU A 265 30.47 9.66 -20.11
N PRO A 266 29.36 10.05 -20.75
CA PRO A 266 29.08 9.70 -22.13
C PRO A 266 30.19 10.18 -23.07
N ASN A 267 30.63 9.32 -23.99
CA ASN A 267 31.67 9.62 -24.99
C ASN A 267 31.13 9.67 -26.42
N ASP A 268 29.85 9.35 -26.61
CA ASP A 268 29.19 9.36 -27.92
C ASP A 268 27.73 9.85 -27.79
N SER A 269 27.13 10.23 -28.92
CA SER A 269 25.76 10.71 -28.94
C SER A 269 25.03 10.37 -30.23
N MET A 270 23.73 10.30 -30.18
CA MET A 270 22.86 10.09 -31.33
C MET A 270 21.55 10.90 -31.21
N ASP A 271 21.03 11.29 -32.35
CA ASP A 271 19.69 11.91 -32.41
C ASP A 271 18.62 10.89 -32.84
N TYR A 272 17.55 10.82 -32.09
CA TYR A 272 16.40 9.99 -32.42
C TYR A 272 15.10 10.80 -32.31
N LYS A 273 14.50 11.16 -33.45
CA LYS A 273 13.23 11.93 -33.53
C LYS A 273 13.26 13.22 -32.70
N GLY A 274 14.38 13.94 -32.66
CA GLY A 274 14.55 15.17 -31.90
C GLY A 274 14.82 14.95 -30.41
N LEU A 275 15.17 13.75 -30.01
CA LEU A 275 15.73 13.40 -28.71
C LEU A 275 17.22 13.14 -28.85
N THR A 276 18.08 13.95 -28.23
CA THR A 276 19.53 13.73 -28.24
C THR A 276 19.89 12.78 -27.10
N ILE A 277 20.51 11.66 -27.42
CA ILE A 277 20.88 10.62 -26.45
C ILE A 277 22.40 10.55 -26.40
N HIS A 278 23.00 10.88 -25.26
CA HIS A 278 24.41 10.74 -24.96
C HIS A 278 24.62 9.42 -24.20
N TYR A 279 25.61 8.63 -24.61
CA TYR A 279 25.86 7.31 -24.03
C TYR A 279 27.35 6.97 -24.04
N TYR A 280 27.74 5.95 -23.27
CA TYR A 280 29.09 5.44 -23.23
C TYR A 280 29.21 4.19 -24.12
N ASN A 281 30.05 4.24 -25.15
CA ASN A 281 30.35 3.21 -26.16
C ASN A 281 29.12 2.73 -26.95
N LYS A 282 28.14 2.13 -26.33
CA LYS A 282 26.89 1.64 -26.97
C LYS A 282 25.67 2.05 -26.16
N PRO A 283 24.58 2.44 -26.83
CA PRO A 283 23.35 2.80 -26.12
C PRO A 283 22.79 1.56 -25.41
N PRO A 284 22.73 1.59 -24.06
CA PRO A 284 22.28 0.43 -23.28
C PRO A 284 20.78 0.22 -23.34
N VAL A 285 20.05 1.24 -23.78
CA VAL A 285 18.58 1.23 -23.93
C VAL A 285 18.23 1.60 -25.36
N ARG A 286 17.24 0.93 -25.94
CA ARG A 286 16.77 1.22 -27.30
C ARG A 286 16.27 2.66 -27.39
N PRO A 287 16.71 3.47 -28.38
CA PRO A 287 16.31 4.87 -28.53
C PRO A 287 14.79 5.09 -28.60
N ASN A 288 14.07 4.18 -29.26
CA ASN A 288 12.61 4.22 -29.33
C ASN A 288 11.92 4.13 -27.98
N MET A 289 12.47 3.39 -27.02
CA MET A 289 11.93 3.25 -25.67
C MET A 289 12.12 4.52 -24.86
N LEU A 290 13.33 5.11 -24.88
CA LEU A 290 13.59 6.40 -24.26
C LEU A 290 12.68 7.50 -24.82
N TYR A 291 12.54 7.53 -26.17
CA TYR A 291 11.65 8.48 -26.82
C TYR A 291 10.21 8.33 -26.32
N ARG A 292 9.68 7.12 -26.22
CA ARG A 292 8.30 6.86 -25.75
C ARG A 292 8.13 7.24 -24.28
N TRP A 293 9.08 6.95 -23.42
CA TRP A 293 9.00 7.30 -22.00
C TRP A 293 9.02 8.80 -21.77
N LEU A 294 9.88 9.53 -22.49
CA LEU A 294 10.06 10.98 -22.34
C LEU A 294 9.03 11.83 -23.08
N ASN A 295 8.35 11.26 -24.05
CA ASN A 295 7.28 11.95 -24.81
C ASN A 295 5.88 11.53 -24.38
N TYR A 296 5.74 11.04 -23.16
CA TYR A 296 4.44 10.73 -22.59
C TYR A 296 3.51 11.95 -22.54
N GLN A 297 2.31 11.80 -23.07
CA GLN A 297 1.32 12.88 -23.16
C GLN A 297 0.07 12.64 -22.28
N GLY A 298 -0.05 11.47 -21.64
CA GLY A 298 -1.21 11.05 -20.86
C GLY A 298 -2.34 10.47 -21.72
N TYR A 299 -3.19 9.64 -21.09
CA TYR A 299 -4.41 9.15 -21.71
C TYR A 299 -5.41 10.31 -21.85
N ARG A 300 -5.45 10.97 -22.99
CA ARG A 300 -6.54 11.89 -23.34
C ARG A 300 -7.58 11.16 -24.16
N ARG A 301 -8.84 11.13 -23.67
CA ARG A 301 -9.99 10.88 -24.53
C ARG A 301 -9.82 11.79 -25.75
N LYS A 302 -9.68 11.22 -26.94
CA LYS A 302 -9.79 11.98 -28.20
C LYS A 302 -11.20 12.61 -28.23
N ARG A 303 -11.33 13.83 -27.69
CA ARG A 303 -12.44 14.67 -28.13
C ARG A 303 -12.19 14.87 -29.61
N GLN A 304 -13.14 14.52 -30.44
CA GLN A 304 -13.15 14.91 -31.86
C GLN A 304 -13.20 16.43 -31.90
N ILE A 305 -12.03 17.05 -32.06
CA ILE A 305 -11.92 18.49 -32.30
C ILE A 305 -11.96 18.61 -33.80
N GLN A 306 -13.08 19.06 -34.31
CA GLN A 306 -13.40 19.11 -35.74
C GLN A 306 -12.85 20.36 -36.48
N ASP A 307 -12.22 21.32 -35.77
CA ASP A 307 -11.69 22.54 -36.34
C ASP A 307 -10.17 22.68 -36.20
N SER A 308 -9.56 23.34 -37.19
CA SER A 308 -8.11 23.61 -37.23
C SER A 308 -7.64 24.50 -36.06
N ALA A 309 -8.47 25.44 -35.59
CA ALA A 309 -8.17 26.33 -34.48
C ALA A 309 -8.14 25.56 -33.14
N GLY A 310 -9.06 24.63 -32.95
CA GLY A 310 -9.06 23.72 -31.80
C GLY A 310 -7.84 22.81 -31.76
N ILE A 311 -7.40 22.28 -32.91
CA ILE A 311 -6.17 21.46 -33.04
C ILE A 311 -4.93 22.29 -32.70
N ALA A 312 -4.83 23.53 -33.21
CA ALA A 312 -3.71 24.42 -32.93
C ALA A 312 -3.63 24.77 -31.39
N ARG A 313 -4.77 25.09 -30.77
CA ARG A 313 -4.88 25.36 -29.34
C ARG A 313 -4.49 24.14 -28.51
N GLN A 314 -4.91 22.94 -28.90
CA GLN A 314 -4.54 21.70 -28.24
C GLN A 314 -3.04 21.42 -28.32
N ARG A 315 -2.41 21.60 -29.50
CA ARG A 315 -0.95 21.47 -29.68
C ARG A 315 -0.18 22.48 -28.83
N SER A 316 -0.63 23.72 -28.77
CA SER A 316 -0.05 24.78 -27.94
C SER A 316 -0.08 24.39 -26.45
N MET A 317 -1.20 23.89 -25.94
CA MET A 317 -1.31 23.43 -24.55
C MET A 317 -0.48 22.17 -24.26
N GLN A 318 -0.27 21.30 -25.23
CA GLN A 318 0.57 20.11 -25.08
C GLN A 318 2.06 20.44 -24.92
N SER A 319 2.51 21.55 -25.45
CA SER A 319 3.91 22.01 -25.33
C SER A 319 4.21 22.67 -23.97
N LEU A 320 3.21 23.13 -23.23
CA LEU A 320 3.42 23.75 -21.91
C LEU A 320 4.01 22.73 -20.93
N TYR A 321 4.86 23.21 -20.04
CA TYR A 321 5.29 22.43 -18.89
C TYR A 321 4.10 21.94 -18.07
N SER A 322 4.22 20.78 -17.44
CA SER A 322 3.21 20.25 -16.52
C SER A 322 3.89 19.37 -15.48
N LEU A 323 3.69 19.69 -14.21
CA LEU A 323 4.19 18.91 -13.08
C LEU A 323 3.66 17.46 -13.11
N TYR A 324 2.40 17.28 -13.47
CA TYR A 324 1.80 15.95 -13.62
C TYR A 324 2.56 15.10 -14.64
N ARG A 325 2.89 15.67 -15.80
CA ARG A 325 3.65 14.95 -16.83
C ARG A 325 5.08 14.65 -16.38
N GLN A 326 5.73 15.61 -15.72
CA GLN A 326 7.07 15.39 -15.14
C GLN A 326 7.05 14.21 -14.18
N THR A 327 6.14 14.21 -13.20
CA THR A 327 6.03 13.16 -12.19
C THR A 327 5.77 11.79 -12.85
N ARG A 328 4.85 11.74 -13.82
CA ARG A 328 4.57 10.48 -14.54
C ARG A 328 5.75 9.96 -15.35
N ILE A 329 6.53 10.83 -15.97
CA ILE A 329 7.75 10.42 -16.68
C ILE A 329 8.78 9.87 -15.68
N GLN A 330 8.97 10.55 -14.55
CA GLN A 330 9.89 10.09 -13.50
C GLN A 330 9.46 8.75 -12.91
N GLU A 331 8.18 8.58 -12.60
CA GLU A 331 7.62 7.30 -12.12
C GLU A 331 7.83 6.17 -13.14
N ARG A 332 7.66 6.45 -14.43
CA ARG A 332 7.92 5.46 -15.49
C ARG A 332 9.38 5.08 -15.58
N LEU A 333 10.29 6.05 -15.55
CA LEU A 333 11.72 5.77 -15.55
C LEU A 333 12.13 4.93 -14.35
N ALA A 334 11.58 5.22 -13.17
CA ALA A 334 11.82 4.44 -11.95
C ALA A 334 11.20 3.03 -12.02
N SER A 335 9.98 2.88 -12.56
CA SER A 335 9.25 1.60 -12.62
C SER A 335 9.84 0.56 -13.57
N VAL A 336 10.67 0.99 -14.52
CA VAL A 336 11.32 0.05 -15.47
C VAL A 336 12.41 -0.78 -14.79
N GLY A 337 12.95 -0.34 -13.63
CA GLY A 337 13.91 -1.10 -12.82
C GLY A 337 15.30 -1.27 -13.47
N ILE A 338 15.61 -0.50 -14.50
CA ILE A 338 16.93 -0.56 -15.17
C ILE A 338 17.87 0.56 -14.77
N PHE A 339 17.32 1.60 -14.14
CA PHE A 339 18.08 2.75 -13.67
C PHE A 339 18.22 2.71 -12.15
N ARG A 340 19.43 2.82 -11.67
CA ARG A 340 19.72 3.03 -10.24
C ARG A 340 19.19 4.40 -9.79
N TYR A 341 19.32 5.39 -10.69
CA TYR A 341 18.65 6.68 -10.58
C TYR A 341 18.42 7.27 -11.96
N ALA A 342 17.40 8.10 -12.07
CA ALA A 342 17.11 8.91 -13.25
C ALA A 342 16.60 10.27 -12.75
N GLU A 343 17.43 11.30 -12.92
CA GLU A 343 17.11 12.67 -12.55
C GLU A 343 16.66 13.45 -13.78
N MET A 344 15.58 14.22 -13.67
CA MET A 344 15.06 15.06 -14.73
C MET A 344 15.17 16.53 -14.32
N GLN A 345 15.96 17.28 -15.05
CA GLN A 345 16.21 18.71 -14.84
C GLN A 345 15.54 19.51 -15.96
N TYR A 346 14.92 20.62 -15.59
CA TYR A 346 14.37 21.61 -16.52
C TYR A 346 15.23 22.85 -16.44
N ILE A 347 15.88 23.20 -17.52
CA ILE A 347 16.89 24.27 -17.61
C ILE A 347 16.31 25.37 -18.49
N PRO A 348 16.21 26.62 -18.00
CA PRO A 348 15.77 27.73 -18.83
C PRO A 348 16.76 27.96 -19.95
N ARG A 349 16.26 28.22 -21.15
CA ARG A 349 17.12 28.44 -22.34
C ARG A 349 17.96 29.71 -22.22
N ASP A 350 17.49 30.67 -21.46
CA ASP A 350 18.26 31.86 -21.08
C ASP A 350 18.05 32.20 -19.59
N THR A 351 19.08 32.78 -18.97
CA THR A 351 19.09 33.15 -17.55
C THR A 351 18.30 34.43 -17.25
N ALA A 352 18.03 35.25 -18.25
CA ALA A 352 17.23 36.48 -18.11
C ALA A 352 15.72 36.21 -18.22
N PHE A 353 15.33 34.95 -18.46
CA PHE A 353 13.93 34.52 -18.64
C PHE A 353 13.16 35.27 -19.73
N VAL A 354 13.84 35.78 -20.76
CA VAL A 354 13.20 36.36 -21.94
C VAL A 354 12.48 35.28 -22.72
N SER A 355 13.17 34.12 -22.93
CA SER A 355 12.54 32.93 -23.51
C SER A 355 11.52 32.30 -22.54
N ASP A 356 10.46 31.74 -23.10
CA ASP A 356 9.44 30.94 -22.38
C ASP A 356 9.74 29.43 -22.46
N THR A 357 10.98 29.03 -22.75
CA THR A 357 11.34 27.65 -23.07
C THR A 357 12.27 27.07 -22.00
N LEU A 358 11.90 25.85 -21.53
CA LEU A 358 12.70 25.01 -20.65
C LEU A 358 13.22 23.80 -21.46
N ASP A 359 14.51 23.66 -21.59
CA ASP A 359 15.11 22.47 -22.14
C ASP A 359 15.20 21.38 -21.06
N VAL A 360 15.01 20.13 -21.43
CA VAL A 360 14.95 19.00 -20.51
C VAL A 360 16.22 18.20 -20.61
N ARG A 361 16.91 18.05 -19.50
CA ARG A 361 18.07 17.17 -19.35
C ARG A 361 17.70 16.03 -18.42
N VAL A 362 17.88 14.79 -18.88
CA VAL A 362 17.73 13.60 -18.07
C VAL A 362 19.10 12.98 -17.87
N ILE A 363 19.51 12.82 -16.62
CA ILE A 363 20.77 12.13 -16.26
C ILE A 363 20.37 10.82 -15.61
N ALA A 364 20.79 9.71 -16.20
CA ALA A 364 20.44 8.39 -15.70
C ALA A 364 21.66 7.47 -15.62
N ALA A 365 21.81 6.77 -14.52
CA ALA A 365 22.79 5.72 -14.34
C ALA A 365 22.09 4.36 -14.32
N LEU A 366 22.64 3.41 -15.07
CA LEU A 366 22.12 2.05 -15.08
C LEU A 366 22.39 1.35 -13.76
N ASP A 367 21.47 0.50 -13.39
CA ASP A 367 21.63 -0.42 -12.28
C ASP A 367 22.39 -1.68 -12.72
N LYS A 368 22.70 -2.55 -11.76
CA LYS A 368 23.33 -3.85 -12.05
C LYS A 368 22.41 -4.66 -12.95
N PRO A 369 22.96 -5.34 -13.97
CA PRO A 369 22.15 -6.11 -14.89
C PRO A 369 21.60 -7.40 -14.28
N TYR A 370 22.14 -7.84 -13.16
CA TYR A 370 21.71 -9.05 -12.45
C TYR A 370 21.44 -8.74 -11.00
N ASP A 371 20.30 -9.27 -10.52
CA ASP A 371 19.92 -9.30 -9.12
C ASP A 371 19.72 -10.76 -8.69
N ALA A 372 20.13 -11.07 -7.47
CA ALA A 372 19.91 -12.37 -6.83
C ALA A 372 19.26 -12.16 -5.49
N GLU A 373 18.16 -12.85 -5.24
CA GLU A 373 17.37 -12.79 -4.03
C GLU A 373 17.24 -14.18 -3.43
N LEU A 374 17.46 -14.30 -2.12
CA LEU A 374 17.31 -15.54 -1.37
C LEU A 374 16.34 -15.29 -0.22
N ASP A 375 15.16 -15.90 -0.33
CA ASP A 375 14.10 -15.81 0.67
C ASP A 375 14.08 -17.05 1.54
N PHE A 376 14.01 -16.86 2.85
CA PHE A 376 13.73 -17.91 3.81
C PHE A 376 12.44 -17.59 4.55
N ASN A 377 11.57 -18.56 4.67
CA ASN A 377 10.33 -18.43 5.41
C ASN A 377 10.03 -19.69 6.24
N VAL A 378 9.25 -19.50 7.29
CA VAL A 378 8.63 -20.59 8.03
C VAL A 378 7.13 -20.42 7.94
N THR A 379 6.46 -21.45 7.45
CA THR A 379 5.01 -21.42 7.28
C THR A 379 4.36 -22.23 8.40
N MET A 380 3.32 -21.67 9.01
CA MET A 380 2.46 -22.37 9.95
C MET A 380 1.02 -22.29 9.43
N LYS A 381 0.41 -23.42 9.16
CA LYS A 381 -0.95 -23.51 8.60
C LYS A 381 -1.97 -23.84 9.70
N SER A 382 -3.22 -23.49 9.48
CA SER A 382 -4.33 -23.74 10.42
C SER A 382 -4.62 -25.26 10.64
N ASN A 383 -4.16 -26.11 9.76
CA ASN A 383 -4.24 -27.57 9.89
C ASN A 383 -3.05 -28.17 10.66
N ASN A 384 -2.32 -27.37 11.45
CA ASN A 384 -1.13 -27.76 12.22
C ASN A 384 0.05 -28.28 11.38
N GLN A 385 0.09 -27.95 10.10
CA GLN A 385 1.30 -28.15 9.29
C GLN A 385 2.24 -26.96 9.47
N THR A 386 3.49 -27.26 9.76
CA THR A 386 4.55 -26.24 9.93
C THR A 386 5.79 -26.70 9.18
N GLY A 387 6.53 -25.75 8.62
CA GLY A 387 7.80 -26.08 8.00
C GLY A 387 8.52 -24.92 7.36
N PRO A 388 9.82 -25.10 7.08
CA PRO A 388 10.64 -24.12 6.39
C PRO A 388 10.36 -24.10 4.89
N GLY A 389 10.53 -22.94 4.29
CA GLY A 389 10.59 -22.75 2.86
C GLY A 389 11.79 -21.89 2.47
N ALA A 390 12.29 -22.09 1.29
CA ALA A 390 13.33 -21.25 0.69
C ALA A 390 13.01 -21.00 -0.78
N ALA A 391 13.32 -19.79 -1.24
CA ALA A 391 13.26 -19.47 -2.67
C ALA A 391 14.51 -18.72 -3.09
N PHE A 392 15.07 -19.09 -4.22
CA PHE A 392 16.20 -18.43 -4.85
C PHE A 392 15.76 -17.89 -6.21
N THR A 393 15.85 -16.57 -6.37
CA THR A 393 15.46 -15.87 -7.60
C THR A 393 16.66 -15.16 -8.19
N VAL A 394 16.92 -15.39 -9.47
CA VAL A 394 17.90 -14.62 -10.26
C VAL A 394 17.14 -13.85 -11.31
N THR A 395 17.36 -12.54 -11.36
CA THR A 395 16.74 -11.64 -12.33
C THR A 395 17.82 -11.00 -13.19
N LYS A 396 17.66 -11.06 -14.51
CA LYS A 396 18.44 -10.29 -15.48
C LYS A 396 17.59 -9.14 -15.98
N ASN A 397 18.01 -7.92 -15.68
CA ASN A 397 17.35 -6.70 -16.13
C ASN A 397 17.79 -6.29 -17.53
N ASN A 398 16.88 -5.63 -18.27
CA ASN A 398 17.12 -5.04 -19.58
C ASN A 398 17.65 -6.03 -20.64
N VAL A 399 17.02 -7.20 -20.72
CA VAL A 399 17.49 -8.33 -21.53
C VAL A 399 17.66 -7.97 -23.01
N PHE A 400 16.73 -7.20 -23.56
CA PHE A 400 16.72 -6.81 -24.97
C PHE A 400 16.90 -5.30 -25.20
N GLY A 401 17.25 -4.54 -24.16
CA GLY A 401 17.44 -3.08 -24.26
C GLY A 401 16.16 -2.26 -24.24
N GLY A 402 15.02 -2.86 -23.88
CA GLY A 402 13.72 -2.18 -23.79
C GLY A 402 13.11 -2.17 -22.39
N GLY A 403 13.92 -2.45 -21.36
CA GLY A 403 13.48 -2.57 -19.97
C GLY A 403 12.83 -3.91 -19.64
N GLU A 404 13.02 -4.92 -20.49
CA GLU A 404 12.53 -6.25 -20.22
C GLU A 404 13.32 -6.92 -19.09
N SER A 405 12.66 -7.64 -18.19
CA SER A 405 13.31 -8.45 -17.17
C SER A 405 13.04 -9.94 -17.38
N TRP A 406 14.07 -10.73 -17.19
CA TRP A 406 14.01 -12.18 -17.21
C TRP A 406 14.40 -12.71 -15.84
N ASN A 407 13.49 -13.43 -15.20
CA ASN A 407 13.75 -14.06 -13.91
C ASN A 407 13.64 -15.58 -13.99
N VAL A 408 14.44 -16.24 -13.18
CA VAL A 408 14.38 -17.66 -12.90
C VAL A 408 14.28 -17.82 -11.40
N LYS A 409 13.24 -18.54 -10.96
CA LYS A 409 12.97 -18.78 -9.54
C LYS A 409 12.97 -20.27 -9.28
N LEU A 410 13.75 -20.69 -8.29
CA LEU A 410 13.72 -22.00 -7.67
C LEU A 410 13.08 -21.84 -6.30
N ASN A 411 12.11 -22.68 -5.96
CA ASN A 411 11.51 -22.68 -4.64
C ASN A 411 11.41 -24.11 -4.11
N GLY A 412 11.55 -24.24 -2.80
CA GLY A 412 11.35 -25.49 -2.09
C GLY A 412 10.77 -25.25 -0.72
N SER A 413 9.88 -26.13 -0.29
CA SER A 413 9.34 -26.14 1.05
C SER A 413 9.21 -27.57 1.57
N TYR A 414 9.31 -27.71 2.87
CA TYR A 414 9.05 -28.96 3.57
C TYR A 414 8.14 -28.68 4.77
N GLU A 415 7.07 -29.43 4.88
CA GLU A 415 6.06 -29.25 5.91
C GLU A 415 5.85 -30.57 6.66
N TRP A 416 5.75 -30.51 7.97
CA TRP A 416 5.40 -31.63 8.84
C TRP A 416 4.20 -31.28 9.72
N GLN A 417 3.50 -32.32 10.16
CA GLN A 417 2.39 -32.18 11.11
C GLN A 417 2.90 -31.91 12.51
N THR A 418 2.40 -30.86 13.16
CA THR A 418 2.64 -30.56 14.57
C THR A 418 1.36 -30.83 15.39
N GLY A 419 1.45 -31.53 16.54
CA GLY A 419 0.30 -31.82 17.42
C GLY A 419 0.17 -33.30 17.80
N LYS A 420 -0.76 -33.60 18.73
CA LYS A 420 -0.95 -34.95 19.32
C LYS A 420 -1.55 -36.00 18.37
N SER A 421 -2.09 -35.62 17.26
CA SER A 421 -2.52 -36.52 16.19
C SER A 421 -1.30 -36.84 15.34
N SER A 422 -0.48 -37.78 15.79
CA SER A 422 0.71 -38.24 15.09
C SER A 422 0.37 -39.17 13.94
N SER A 423 -0.42 -38.70 12.97
CA SER A 423 -0.39 -39.34 11.69
C SER A 423 0.90 -38.87 11.00
N SER A 424 1.91 -39.75 10.97
CA SER A 424 3.16 -39.60 10.19
C SER A 424 2.89 -39.37 8.67
N LEU A 425 1.70 -39.02 8.32
CA LEU A 425 1.05 -39.11 7.04
C LEU A 425 0.98 -37.77 6.32
N MET A 426 1.26 -36.64 7.03
CA MET A 426 1.07 -35.31 6.47
C MET A 426 2.37 -34.57 6.14
N ASN A 427 3.50 -35.24 6.16
CA ASN A 427 4.73 -34.64 5.67
C ASN A 427 4.63 -34.43 4.17
N SER A 428 4.89 -33.22 3.73
CA SER A 428 4.91 -32.90 2.31
C SER A 428 6.13 -32.06 1.97
N TYR A 429 6.64 -32.21 0.78
CA TYR A 429 7.58 -31.28 0.22
C TYR A 429 7.11 -30.79 -1.14
N GLU A 430 7.42 -29.56 -1.42
CA GLU A 430 7.18 -28.94 -2.72
C GLU A 430 8.50 -28.44 -3.29
N LEU A 431 8.72 -28.72 -4.57
CA LEU A 431 9.86 -28.21 -5.35
C LEU A 431 9.30 -27.55 -6.59
N GLY A 432 9.72 -26.32 -6.85
CA GLY A 432 9.25 -25.59 -8.01
C GLY A 432 10.38 -24.87 -8.74
N ILE A 433 10.27 -24.82 -10.05
CA ILE A 433 11.06 -23.98 -10.93
C ILE A 433 10.14 -23.16 -11.80
N SER A 434 10.40 -21.88 -11.90
CA SER A 434 9.68 -21.04 -12.86
C SER A 434 10.61 -20.06 -13.53
N THR A 435 10.32 -19.73 -14.79
CA THR A 435 10.98 -18.66 -15.52
C THR A 435 9.93 -17.71 -16.08
N SER A 436 10.21 -16.41 -15.99
CA SER A 436 9.30 -15.39 -16.49
C SER A 436 10.05 -14.31 -17.24
N LEU A 437 9.55 -13.95 -18.41
CA LEU A 437 10.00 -12.83 -19.21
C LEU A 437 8.94 -11.75 -19.18
N ILE A 438 9.30 -10.60 -18.60
CA ILE A 438 8.38 -9.49 -18.34
C ILE A 438 8.74 -8.32 -19.23
N PHE A 439 7.81 -7.86 -20.03
CA PHE A 439 7.93 -6.64 -20.83
C PHE A 439 7.19 -5.49 -20.13
N PRO A 440 7.78 -4.30 -19.97
CA PRO A 440 7.12 -3.14 -19.36
C PRO A 440 6.15 -2.45 -20.36
N ARG A 441 5.43 -3.22 -21.14
CA ARG A 441 4.44 -2.78 -22.14
C ARG A 441 3.56 -3.94 -22.59
N VAL A 442 2.44 -3.64 -23.24
CA VAL A 442 1.68 -4.64 -24.01
C VAL A 442 2.42 -4.93 -25.31
N VAL A 443 2.81 -6.20 -25.52
CA VAL A 443 3.63 -6.60 -26.68
C VAL A 443 2.78 -7.03 -27.87
N PHE A 444 1.72 -7.79 -27.63
CA PHE A 444 0.83 -8.32 -28.66
C PHE A 444 -0.57 -8.62 -28.06
N PRO A 445 -1.69 -8.33 -28.77
CA PRO A 445 -1.74 -7.54 -30.01
C PRO A 445 -1.28 -6.11 -29.76
N ARG A 446 -0.67 -5.48 -30.75
CA ARG A 446 -0.37 -4.04 -30.65
C ARG A 446 -1.69 -3.27 -30.55
N MET A 447 -2.21 -3.14 -29.38
CA MET A 447 -3.38 -2.33 -29.06
C MET A 447 -2.99 -0.85 -29.11
N GLY A 448 -2.64 -0.35 -30.29
CA GLY A 448 -2.28 1.03 -30.60
C GLY A 448 -1.23 1.62 -29.64
N ASP A 449 -0.67 2.76 -29.95
CA ASP A 449 0.22 3.52 -29.06
C ASP A 449 -0.53 4.18 -27.89
N ARG A 450 -1.46 3.45 -27.27
CA ARG A 450 -2.16 3.90 -26.07
C ARG A 450 -1.19 3.86 -24.91
N GLU A 451 -0.68 5.00 -24.57
CA GLU A 451 0.09 5.19 -23.35
C GLU A 451 -0.90 5.31 -22.19
N TYR A 452 -0.98 4.27 -21.38
CA TYR A 452 -1.74 4.32 -20.15
C TYR A 452 -1.03 5.22 -19.14
N ASP A 453 -1.79 5.90 -18.27
CA ASP A 453 -1.22 6.72 -17.19
C ASP A 453 -0.42 5.90 -16.19
N PHE A 454 -0.70 4.59 -16.14
CA PHE A 454 -0.05 3.63 -15.26
C PHE A 454 0.71 2.58 -16.06
N PRO A 455 1.74 1.94 -15.47
CA PRO A 455 2.50 0.90 -16.13
C PRO A 455 1.61 -0.23 -16.64
N ALA A 456 1.90 -0.70 -17.84
CA ALA A 456 1.30 -1.91 -18.40
C ALA A 456 2.42 -2.93 -18.61
N THR A 457 2.14 -4.21 -18.37
CA THR A 457 3.11 -5.29 -18.53
C THR A 457 2.57 -6.43 -19.37
N THR A 458 3.47 -7.14 -20.03
CA THR A 458 3.21 -8.46 -20.62
C THR A 458 4.17 -9.44 -19.99
N THR A 459 3.65 -10.50 -19.38
CA THR A 459 4.43 -11.55 -18.74
C THR A 459 4.26 -12.86 -19.50
N PHE A 460 5.36 -13.43 -19.93
CA PHE A 460 5.44 -14.82 -20.40
C PHE A 460 6.04 -15.64 -19.27
N ARG A 461 5.34 -16.66 -18.81
CA ARG A 461 5.81 -17.52 -17.71
C ARG A 461 5.72 -18.99 -18.10
N LEU A 462 6.76 -19.73 -17.74
CA LEU A 462 6.79 -21.19 -17.74
C LEU A 462 7.09 -21.66 -16.31
N TYR A 463 6.51 -22.77 -15.92
CA TYR A 463 6.73 -23.32 -14.58
C TYR A 463 6.60 -24.83 -14.57
N ALA A 464 7.28 -25.44 -13.61
CA ALA A 464 7.13 -26.84 -13.26
C ALA A 464 7.22 -26.96 -11.74
N ASP A 465 6.20 -27.54 -11.14
CA ASP A 465 6.06 -27.73 -9.71
C ASP A 465 5.83 -29.20 -9.40
N GLN A 466 6.53 -29.71 -8.41
CA GLN A 466 6.32 -31.06 -7.88
C GLN A 466 5.90 -30.95 -6.42
N MET A 467 4.71 -31.43 -6.12
CA MET A 467 4.21 -31.65 -4.77
C MET A 467 4.30 -33.14 -4.43
N ASN A 468 5.01 -33.48 -3.38
CA ASN A 468 5.04 -34.82 -2.85
C ASN A 468 4.27 -34.89 -1.53
N ARG A 469 3.19 -35.63 -1.50
CA ARG A 469 2.47 -36.00 -0.27
C ARG A 469 2.98 -37.35 0.17
N ALA A 470 3.85 -37.37 1.17
CA ALA A 470 4.45 -38.61 1.66
C ALA A 470 3.37 -39.65 1.97
N LYS A 471 3.60 -40.90 1.54
CA LYS A 471 2.70 -42.08 1.66
C LYS A 471 1.43 -42.04 0.79
N TYR A 472 1.19 -41.00 -0.05
CA TYR A 472 -0.01 -40.94 -0.86
C TYR A 472 0.27 -40.85 -2.34
N TYR A 473 0.82 -39.73 -2.81
CA TYR A 473 1.05 -39.49 -4.23
C TYR A 473 2.08 -38.40 -4.48
N LYS A 474 2.55 -38.35 -5.71
CA LYS A 474 3.28 -37.19 -6.26
C LYS A 474 2.42 -36.50 -7.31
N LEU A 475 2.20 -35.23 -7.18
CA LEU A 475 1.55 -34.42 -8.18
C LEU A 475 2.61 -33.55 -8.88
N LEU A 476 2.72 -33.73 -10.20
CA LEU A 476 3.53 -32.88 -11.06
C LEU A 476 2.60 -31.92 -11.79
N ALA A 477 2.91 -30.62 -11.74
CA ALA A 477 2.20 -29.61 -12.50
C ALA A 477 3.20 -28.82 -13.33
N PHE A 478 3.01 -28.76 -14.61
CA PHE A 478 3.82 -27.92 -15.48
C PHE A 478 2.96 -27.19 -16.49
N GLY A 479 3.41 -26.03 -16.88
CA GLY A 479 2.61 -25.20 -17.76
C GLY A 479 3.25 -23.86 -18.10
N GLY A 480 2.46 -23.04 -18.75
CA GLY A 480 2.84 -21.71 -19.10
C GLY A 480 1.65 -20.80 -19.35
N ASN A 481 1.89 -19.52 -19.23
CA ASN A 481 0.86 -18.51 -19.49
C ASN A 481 1.44 -17.24 -20.09
N VAL A 482 0.56 -16.49 -20.73
CA VAL A 482 0.80 -15.13 -21.19
C VAL A 482 -0.21 -14.23 -20.52
N THR A 483 0.26 -13.23 -19.76
CA THR A 483 -0.62 -12.32 -19.02
C THR A 483 -0.34 -10.88 -19.40
N TYR A 484 -1.39 -10.11 -19.65
CA TYR A 484 -1.39 -8.68 -19.90
C TYR A 484 -2.01 -7.97 -18.71
N ASP A 485 -1.20 -7.21 -17.97
CA ASP A 485 -1.67 -6.35 -16.88
C ASP A 485 -1.65 -4.90 -17.34
N PHE A 486 -2.76 -4.18 -17.14
CA PHE A 486 -2.83 -2.76 -17.43
C PHE A 486 -3.83 -2.05 -16.52
N GLN A 487 -3.55 -0.79 -16.26
CA GLN A 487 -4.32 0.04 -15.34
C GLN A 487 -4.69 1.35 -16.03
N PRO A 488 -5.92 1.47 -16.57
CA PRO A 488 -6.36 2.70 -17.27
C PRO A 488 -6.61 3.88 -16.33
N LYS A 489 -6.95 3.60 -15.06
CA LYS A 489 -7.24 4.60 -14.02
C LYS A 489 -6.61 4.15 -12.71
N SER A 490 -6.37 5.09 -11.78
CA SER A 490 -5.87 4.79 -10.43
C SER A 490 -6.72 3.78 -9.66
N THR A 491 -8.00 3.68 -9.99
CA THR A 491 -8.97 2.82 -9.30
C THR A 491 -9.27 1.51 -10.01
N SER A 492 -8.82 1.28 -11.24
CA SER A 492 -9.19 0.09 -12.01
C SER A 492 -7.99 -0.57 -12.65
N ARG A 493 -7.81 -1.85 -12.36
CA ARG A 493 -6.77 -2.71 -12.95
C ARG A 493 -7.42 -3.86 -13.71
N HIS A 494 -6.85 -4.21 -14.84
CA HIS A 494 -7.26 -5.30 -15.69
C HIS A 494 -6.09 -6.27 -15.86
N SER A 495 -6.36 -7.56 -15.72
CA SER A 495 -5.42 -8.63 -16.02
C SER A 495 -6.09 -9.58 -17.01
N ILE A 496 -5.51 -9.73 -18.19
CA ILE A 496 -6.00 -10.61 -19.24
C ILE A 496 -4.96 -11.69 -19.48
N THR A 497 -5.34 -12.95 -19.33
CA THR A 497 -4.52 -14.10 -19.64
C THR A 497 -5.20 -14.85 -20.81
N PRO A 498 -4.89 -14.49 -22.06
CA PRO A 498 -5.53 -15.11 -23.23
C PRO A 498 -5.09 -16.57 -23.43
N PHE A 499 -4.01 -16.97 -22.80
CA PHE A 499 -3.49 -18.31 -22.87
C PHE A 499 -2.86 -18.73 -21.55
N ARG A 500 -3.41 -19.78 -20.94
CA ARG A 500 -2.86 -20.51 -19.79
C ARG A 500 -3.02 -21.99 -20.09
N LEU A 501 -1.93 -22.71 -20.10
CA LEU A 501 -1.94 -24.16 -20.22
C LEU A 501 -1.29 -24.74 -18.99
N THR A 502 -1.99 -25.59 -18.28
CA THR A 502 -1.48 -26.39 -17.16
C THR A 502 -1.69 -27.86 -17.48
N PHE A 503 -0.69 -28.68 -17.22
CA PHE A 503 -0.80 -30.12 -17.28
C PHE A 503 -0.49 -30.70 -15.91
N ASN A 504 -1.48 -31.32 -15.30
CA ASN A 504 -1.35 -32.02 -14.03
C ASN A 504 -1.16 -33.51 -14.28
N VAL A 505 -0.18 -34.11 -13.59
CA VAL A 505 0.17 -35.50 -13.71
C VAL A 505 0.27 -36.12 -12.34
N LEU A 506 -0.54 -37.12 -12.06
CA LEU A 506 -0.49 -37.90 -10.83
C LEU A 506 0.50 -39.03 -10.99
N ARG A 507 1.47 -39.16 -10.09
CA ARG A 507 2.50 -40.18 -10.08
C ARG A 507 2.55 -40.92 -8.75
N ASN A 508 2.91 -42.19 -8.82
CA ASN A 508 3.14 -43.09 -7.69
C ASN A 508 2.02 -43.03 -6.63
N PRO A 509 0.73 -43.25 -7.01
CA PRO A 509 -0.31 -43.41 -6.02
C PRO A 509 -0.02 -44.66 -5.18
N THR A 510 -0.29 -44.59 -3.88
CA THR A 510 -0.17 -45.73 -2.98
C THR A 510 -1.47 -46.53 -2.95
N ALA A 511 -1.44 -47.76 -2.48
CA ALA A 511 -2.63 -48.58 -2.31
C ALA A 511 -3.68 -47.93 -1.42
N ALA A 512 -3.26 -47.22 -0.35
CA ALA A 512 -4.16 -46.44 0.52
C ALA A 512 -4.85 -45.31 -0.23
N PHE A 513 -4.14 -44.63 -1.12
CA PHE A 513 -4.71 -43.56 -1.94
C PHE A 513 -5.61 -44.13 -3.04
N ASP A 514 -5.29 -45.28 -3.62
CA ASP A 514 -6.12 -45.96 -4.61
C ASP A 514 -7.45 -46.46 -4.01
N THR A 515 -7.45 -46.94 -2.76
CA THR A 515 -8.69 -47.26 -2.03
C THR A 515 -9.56 -46.02 -1.87
N LEU A 516 -8.99 -44.92 -1.40
CA LEU A 516 -9.72 -43.65 -1.26
C LEU A 516 -10.31 -43.14 -2.59
N ARG A 517 -9.56 -43.30 -3.69
CA ARG A 517 -10.05 -42.96 -5.04
C ARG A 517 -11.22 -43.83 -5.48
N ALA A 518 -11.21 -45.10 -5.12
CA ALA A 518 -12.29 -46.01 -5.42
C ALA A 518 -13.57 -45.67 -4.63
N GLU A 519 -13.41 -45.23 -3.38
CA GLU A 519 -14.52 -44.82 -2.52
C GLU A 519 -15.08 -43.45 -2.94
N ASN A 520 -14.25 -42.56 -3.51
CA ASN A 520 -14.67 -41.24 -3.98
C ASN A 520 -14.37 -41.03 -5.47
N PRO A 521 -15.30 -41.39 -6.37
CA PRO A 521 -15.12 -41.24 -7.82
C PRO A 521 -14.90 -39.79 -8.27
N ALA A 522 -15.46 -38.81 -7.59
CA ALA A 522 -15.28 -37.39 -7.91
C ALA A 522 -13.83 -36.96 -7.65
N LEU A 523 -13.23 -37.40 -6.55
CA LEU A 523 -11.82 -37.14 -6.24
C LEU A 523 -10.92 -37.83 -7.30
N TYR A 524 -11.25 -39.05 -7.69
CA TYR A 524 -10.53 -39.74 -8.76
C TYR A 524 -10.47 -38.93 -10.06
N VAL A 525 -11.63 -38.41 -10.52
CA VAL A 525 -11.72 -37.63 -11.76
C VAL A 525 -11.02 -36.29 -11.62
N SER A 526 -11.09 -35.67 -10.45
CA SER A 526 -10.50 -34.33 -10.22
C SER A 526 -8.96 -34.32 -10.17
N LEU A 527 -8.35 -35.46 -9.79
CA LEU A 527 -6.89 -35.62 -9.67
C LEU A 527 -6.25 -36.40 -10.84
N ARG A 528 -7.04 -36.78 -11.86
CA ARG A 528 -6.48 -37.50 -13.01
C ARG A 528 -5.52 -36.65 -13.83
N ASP A 529 -4.69 -37.30 -14.63
CA ASP A 529 -3.84 -36.65 -15.62
C ASP A 529 -4.71 -35.88 -16.62
N GLN A 530 -4.52 -34.56 -16.71
CA GLN A 530 -5.34 -33.73 -17.59
C GLN A 530 -4.69 -32.39 -17.93
N PHE A 531 -5.01 -31.90 -19.12
CA PHE A 531 -4.72 -30.53 -19.52
C PHE A 531 -5.81 -29.57 -19.07
N ILE A 532 -5.41 -28.35 -18.71
CA ILE A 532 -6.30 -27.23 -18.39
C ILE A 532 -5.93 -26.05 -19.31
N PRO A 533 -6.38 -26.06 -20.57
CA PRO A 533 -6.18 -24.93 -21.48
C PRO A 533 -7.23 -23.85 -21.16
N ALA A 534 -6.82 -22.77 -20.54
CA ALA A 534 -7.72 -21.75 -20.05
C ALA A 534 -7.40 -20.34 -20.59
N MET A 535 -8.43 -19.52 -20.65
CA MET A 535 -8.39 -18.08 -20.81
C MET A 535 -8.95 -17.45 -19.54
N GLU A 536 -8.35 -16.34 -19.06
CA GLU A 536 -8.77 -15.72 -17.82
C GLU A 536 -8.77 -14.20 -17.96
N TYR A 537 -9.78 -13.58 -17.37
CA TYR A 537 -9.87 -12.13 -17.22
C TYR A 537 -10.18 -11.77 -15.78
N THR A 538 -9.34 -10.93 -15.18
CA THR A 538 -9.55 -10.39 -13.84
C THR A 538 -9.68 -8.88 -13.90
N TYR A 539 -10.77 -8.39 -13.34
CA TYR A 539 -11.01 -6.97 -13.09
C TYR A 539 -10.88 -6.67 -11.61
N THR A 540 -10.11 -5.64 -11.26
CA THR A 540 -10.00 -5.16 -9.88
C THR A 540 -10.32 -3.68 -9.82
N TYR A 541 -11.25 -3.32 -8.94
CA TYR A 541 -11.57 -1.95 -8.57
C TYR A 541 -11.12 -1.68 -7.14
N ASP A 542 -10.34 -0.62 -6.94
CA ASP A 542 -9.86 -0.17 -5.63
C ASP A 542 -9.84 1.35 -5.59
N ASN A 543 -10.62 1.94 -4.68
CA ASN A 543 -10.67 3.37 -4.51
C ASN A 543 -10.07 3.88 -3.18
N ALA A 544 -9.35 3.02 -2.45
CA ALA A 544 -8.75 3.37 -1.16
C ALA A 544 -7.75 4.54 -1.28
N SER A 545 -7.04 4.64 -2.40
CA SER A 545 -6.08 5.71 -2.67
C SER A 545 -6.70 7.03 -3.14
N VAL A 546 -8.03 7.06 -3.38
CA VAL A 546 -8.70 8.28 -3.86
C VAL A 546 -8.92 9.24 -2.71
N ARG A 547 -8.28 10.42 -2.77
CA ARG A 547 -8.45 11.49 -1.79
C ARG A 547 -9.93 11.86 -1.60
N GLY A 548 -10.35 12.01 -0.36
CA GLY A 548 -11.73 12.38 0.02
C GLY A 548 -12.73 11.20 0.03
N LYS A 549 -12.29 9.97 -0.24
CA LYS A 549 -13.12 8.78 -0.05
C LYS A 549 -13.02 8.29 1.39
N ARG A 550 -14.07 8.59 2.17
CA ARG A 550 -14.17 8.14 3.57
C ARG A 550 -14.31 6.62 3.67
N ASN A 551 -15.09 6.03 2.76
CA ASN A 551 -15.43 4.62 2.77
C ASN A 551 -14.86 3.93 1.52
N PRO A 552 -13.68 3.27 1.63
CA PRO A 552 -13.09 2.57 0.51
C PRO A 552 -13.84 1.29 0.14
N ILE A 553 -13.82 1.00 -1.17
CA ILE A 553 -14.35 -0.22 -1.78
C ILE A 553 -13.18 -0.90 -2.49
N TRP A 554 -13.08 -2.21 -2.28
CA TRP A 554 -12.25 -3.09 -3.09
C TRP A 554 -13.14 -4.19 -3.69
N TRP A 555 -13.07 -4.37 -5.00
CA TRP A 555 -13.86 -5.38 -5.69
C TRP A 555 -13.00 -6.04 -6.77
N GLN A 556 -12.96 -7.37 -6.76
CA GLN A 556 -12.28 -8.15 -7.77
C GLN A 556 -13.23 -9.21 -8.32
N THR A 557 -13.25 -9.34 -9.65
CA THR A 557 -13.99 -10.40 -10.34
C THR A 557 -13.08 -11.06 -11.36
N THR A 558 -13.04 -12.37 -11.31
CA THR A 558 -12.29 -13.20 -12.26
C THR A 558 -13.26 -14.11 -13.00
N VAL A 559 -13.14 -14.11 -14.33
CA VAL A 559 -13.84 -15.04 -15.22
C VAL A 559 -12.79 -15.89 -15.91
N ALA A 560 -12.90 -17.22 -15.81
CA ALA A 560 -12.03 -18.14 -16.49
C ALA A 560 -12.86 -19.10 -17.37
N SER A 561 -12.37 -19.35 -18.57
CA SER A 561 -12.98 -20.26 -19.55
C SER A 561 -11.93 -21.29 -19.96
N ALA A 562 -12.12 -22.55 -19.57
CA ALA A 562 -11.19 -23.63 -19.88
C ALA A 562 -11.77 -24.56 -20.94
N GLY A 563 -10.91 -25.06 -21.84
CA GLY A 563 -11.24 -26.06 -22.84
C GLY A 563 -12.17 -25.64 -23.97
N ASN A 564 -12.79 -24.45 -23.87
CA ASN A 564 -13.80 -23.99 -24.85
C ASN A 564 -13.17 -23.65 -26.20
N LEU A 565 -12.04 -22.96 -26.21
CA LEU A 565 -11.31 -22.66 -27.44
C LEU A 565 -10.80 -23.96 -28.09
N THR A 566 -10.30 -24.90 -27.29
CA THR A 566 -9.85 -26.20 -27.74
C THR A 566 -11.03 -26.98 -28.36
N SER A 567 -12.18 -27.04 -27.70
CA SER A 567 -13.39 -27.68 -28.23
C SER A 567 -13.92 -27.00 -29.50
N ALA A 568 -13.81 -25.66 -29.63
CA ALA A 568 -14.16 -24.95 -30.85
C ALA A 568 -13.23 -25.31 -32.01
N VAL A 569 -11.93 -25.51 -31.77
CA VAL A 569 -11.01 -26.02 -32.79
C VAL A 569 -11.38 -27.42 -33.21
N TYR A 570 -11.70 -28.32 -32.27
CA TYR A 570 -12.17 -29.67 -32.60
C TYR A 570 -13.46 -29.68 -33.47
N ARG A 571 -14.36 -28.71 -33.24
CA ARG A 571 -15.57 -28.54 -34.03
C ARG A 571 -15.26 -28.20 -35.51
N ILE A 572 -14.21 -27.41 -35.76
CA ILE A 572 -13.75 -27.09 -37.11
C ILE A 572 -13.30 -28.38 -37.85
N PHE A 573 -12.73 -29.33 -37.09
CA PHE A 573 -12.31 -30.65 -37.61
C PHE A 573 -13.41 -31.70 -37.55
N GLY A 574 -14.69 -31.32 -37.42
CA GLY A 574 -15.84 -32.22 -37.53
C GLY A 574 -16.31 -32.92 -36.25
N LYS A 575 -15.68 -32.65 -35.10
CA LYS A 575 -16.13 -33.18 -33.81
C LYS A 575 -17.12 -32.24 -33.11
N PRO A 576 -18.31 -32.72 -32.68
CA PRO A 576 -19.28 -31.88 -31.96
C PRO A 576 -18.70 -31.25 -30.71
N PHE A 577 -19.18 -30.04 -30.37
CA PHE A 577 -18.73 -29.35 -29.15
C PHE A 577 -19.09 -30.12 -27.87
N SER A 578 -20.20 -30.82 -27.91
CA SER A 578 -20.72 -31.67 -26.82
C SER A 578 -20.12 -33.06 -26.75
N GLU A 579 -19.27 -33.46 -27.73
CA GLU A 579 -18.61 -34.77 -27.70
C GLU A 579 -17.73 -34.90 -26.46
N LYS A 580 -17.84 -36.01 -25.76
CA LYS A 580 -17.06 -36.37 -24.58
C LYS A 580 -15.76 -37.03 -24.99
N GLU A 581 -14.76 -37.00 -24.12
CA GLU A 581 -13.48 -37.71 -24.28
C GLU A 581 -12.56 -37.19 -25.41
N LYS A 582 -12.67 -35.90 -25.72
CA LYS A 582 -11.66 -35.24 -26.57
C LYS A 582 -10.33 -35.14 -25.84
N ASN A 583 -9.25 -35.53 -26.52
CA ASN A 583 -7.90 -35.51 -25.96
C ASN A 583 -7.03 -34.44 -26.60
N LEU A 584 -6.22 -33.76 -25.81
CA LEU A 584 -5.18 -32.85 -26.24
C LEU A 584 -3.83 -33.52 -25.99
N LEU A 585 -3.02 -33.74 -27.04
CA LEU A 585 -1.72 -34.43 -26.95
C LEU A 585 -1.79 -35.78 -26.22
N GLY A 586 -2.87 -36.54 -26.43
CA GLY A 586 -3.05 -37.87 -25.85
C GLY A 586 -3.65 -37.92 -24.45
N ALA A 587 -3.89 -36.80 -23.80
CA ALA A 587 -4.54 -36.73 -22.49
C ALA A 587 -5.85 -35.91 -22.55
N PRO A 588 -6.85 -36.21 -21.71
CA PRO A 588 -8.08 -35.44 -21.66
C PRO A 588 -7.81 -34.00 -21.19
N PHE A 589 -8.67 -33.07 -21.64
CA PHE A 589 -8.60 -31.70 -21.18
C PHE A 589 -9.87 -31.27 -20.42
N ALA A 590 -9.69 -30.42 -19.43
CA ALA A 590 -10.80 -29.88 -18.66
C ALA A 590 -11.59 -28.84 -19.47
N GLN A 591 -12.94 -28.87 -19.35
CA GLN A 591 -13.83 -27.94 -19.99
C GLN A 591 -14.83 -27.39 -18.97
N PHE A 592 -14.72 -26.09 -18.67
CA PHE A 592 -15.56 -25.40 -17.70
C PHE A 592 -15.59 -23.87 -17.91
N LEU A 593 -16.57 -23.24 -17.28
CA LEU A 593 -16.63 -21.81 -17.06
C LEU A 593 -16.58 -21.54 -15.55
N LYS A 594 -15.70 -20.64 -15.12
CA LYS A 594 -15.53 -20.26 -13.71
C LYS A 594 -15.72 -18.78 -13.53
N LEU A 595 -16.56 -18.41 -12.58
CA LEU A 595 -16.73 -17.04 -12.10
C LEU A 595 -16.34 -17.01 -10.62
N ASN A 596 -15.53 -16.03 -10.24
CA ASN A 596 -15.16 -15.79 -8.85
C ASN A 596 -15.20 -14.28 -8.59
N THR A 597 -15.86 -13.87 -7.53
CA THR A 597 -15.97 -12.45 -7.13
C THR A 597 -15.70 -12.28 -5.65
N ASP A 598 -15.02 -11.20 -5.27
CA ASP A 598 -14.75 -10.81 -3.89
C ASP A 598 -14.98 -9.31 -3.79
N TYR A 599 -15.96 -8.91 -2.99
CA TYR A 599 -16.32 -7.52 -2.74
C TYR A 599 -16.06 -7.18 -1.29
N ARG A 600 -15.34 -6.09 -1.03
CA ARG A 600 -14.99 -5.61 0.30
C ARG A 600 -15.37 -4.14 0.44
N TYR A 601 -15.99 -3.82 1.54
CA TYR A 601 -16.42 -2.48 1.90
C TYR A 601 -15.94 -2.13 3.30
N LEU A 602 -15.30 -0.98 3.47
CA LEU A 602 -14.93 -0.46 4.78
C LEU A 602 -15.75 0.79 5.08
N TRP A 603 -16.65 0.67 6.05
CA TRP A 603 -17.41 1.79 6.56
C TRP A 603 -16.69 2.39 7.77
N LYS A 604 -16.12 3.57 7.60
CA LYS A 604 -15.51 4.35 8.68
C LYS A 604 -16.61 5.15 9.38
N ILE A 605 -17.03 4.70 10.56
CA ILE A 605 -18.03 5.38 11.39
C ILE A 605 -17.43 6.68 11.91
N ASP A 606 -16.26 6.57 12.55
CA ASP A 606 -15.43 7.66 13.03
C ASP A 606 -13.93 7.31 12.92
N ARG A 607 -13.06 8.04 13.60
CA ARG A 607 -11.61 7.78 13.60
C ARG A 607 -11.22 6.49 14.33
N ASN A 608 -12.00 6.12 15.35
CA ASN A 608 -11.71 5.01 16.25
C ASN A 608 -12.49 3.75 15.91
N ASN A 609 -13.58 3.89 15.13
CA ASN A 609 -14.55 2.84 14.87
C ASN A 609 -14.77 2.65 13.37
N SER A 610 -14.74 1.41 12.93
CA SER A 610 -15.06 1.06 11.56
C SER A 610 -15.69 -0.34 11.45
N VAL A 611 -16.50 -0.54 10.42
CA VAL A 611 -17.05 -1.84 10.06
C VAL A 611 -16.47 -2.26 8.72
N ALA A 612 -15.81 -3.39 8.69
CA ALA A 612 -15.34 -4.04 7.46
C ALA A 612 -16.33 -5.15 7.10
N ALA A 613 -16.81 -5.15 5.86
CA ALA A 613 -17.68 -6.18 5.33
C ALA A 613 -17.07 -6.80 4.07
N ARG A 614 -17.23 -8.11 3.89
CA ARG A 614 -16.79 -8.84 2.72
C ARG A 614 -17.88 -9.81 2.28
N ILE A 615 -18.09 -9.90 0.98
CA ILE A 615 -18.89 -10.94 0.35
C ILE A 615 -18.03 -11.54 -0.77
N ALA A 616 -17.82 -12.85 -0.72
CA ALA A 616 -17.08 -13.58 -1.73
C ALA A 616 -17.92 -14.73 -2.26
N GLY A 617 -17.99 -14.86 -3.58
CA GLY A 617 -18.75 -15.91 -4.23
C GLY A 617 -18.02 -16.47 -5.46
N GLY A 618 -18.22 -17.73 -5.75
CA GLY A 618 -17.67 -18.37 -6.92
C GLY A 618 -18.49 -19.54 -7.38
N VAL A 619 -18.48 -19.77 -8.69
CA VAL A 619 -19.12 -20.93 -9.33
C VAL A 619 -18.26 -21.45 -10.46
N ILE A 620 -18.17 -22.78 -10.54
CA ILE A 620 -17.58 -23.49 -11.66
C ILE A 620 -18.67 -24.33 -12.30
N TRP A 621 -18.88 -24.13 -13.58
CA TRP A 621 -19.81 -24.91 -14.36
C TRP A 621 -19.04 -25.76 -15.36
N THR A 622 -19.03 -27.08 -15.13
CA THR A 622 -18.42 -28.07 -15.99
C THR A 622 -19.40 -28.59 -17.02
N TYR A 623 -18.93 -28.81 -18.24
CA TYR A 623 -19.75 -29.31 -19.35
C TYR A 623 -18.86 -29.92 -20.45
N GLY A 624 -19.48 -30.55 -21.46
CA GLY A 624 -18.77 -31.12 -22.62
C GLY A 624 -17.77 -32.19 -22.20
N ASN A 625 -16.48 -31.88 -22.27
CA ASN A 625 -15.39 -32.83 -22.00
C ASN A 625 -15.16 -33.11 -20.49
N SER A 626 -15.82 -32.37 -19.60
CA SER A 626 -15.65 -32.51 -18.14
C SER A 626 -16.98 -32.68 -17.43
N HIS A 627 -17.05 -33.64 -16.51
CA HIS A 627 -18.16 -33.81 -15.58
C HIS A 627 -17.88 -33.24 -14.20
N VAL A 628 -16.59 -33.17 -13.81
CA VAL A 628 -16.10 -32.66 -12.53
C VAL A 628 -14.98 -31.66 -12.82
N ALA A 629 -14.94 -30.58 -12.07
CA ALA A 629 -13.87 -29.60 -12.17
C ALA A 629 -12.53 -30.19 -11.67
N PRO A 630 -11.40 -29.79 -12.27
CA PRO A 630 -10.09 -30.15 -11.73
C PRO A 630 -9.95 -29.73 -10.28
N TYR A 631 -9.37 -30.58 -9.44
CA TYR A 631 -9.17 -30.29 -8.01
C TYR A 631 -8.43 -28.96 -7.74
N SER A 632 -7.47 -28.60 -8.59
CA SER A 632 -6.74 -27.36 -8.53
C SER A 632 -7.59 -26.11 -8.81
N GLU A 633 -8.77 -26.28 -9.43
CA GLU A 633 -9.67 -25.18 -9.77
C GLU A 633 -10.88 -25.08 -8.83
N GLN A 634 -11.19 -26.14 -8.06
CA GLN A 634 -12.31 -26.17 -7.13
C GLN A 634 -12.12 -25.17 -5.98
N PHE A 635 -13.24 -24.71 -5.44
CA PHE A 635 -13.27 -23.83 -4.25
C PHE A 635 -13.20 -24.62 -2.97
N TYR A 636 -12.70 -23.98 -1.93
CA TYR A 636 -12.74 -24.45 -0.56
C TYR A 636 -12.91 -23.25 0.39
N VAL A 637 -13.32 -23.51 1.62
CA VAL A 637 -13.51 -22.51 2.68
C VAL A 637 -12.72 -22.87 3.94
N GLY A 638 -12.61 -21.91 4.86
CA GLY A 638 -11.85 -22.02 6.11
C GLY A 638 -10.48 -21.38 6.05
N GLY A 639 -9.90 -21.13 7.20
CA GLY A 639 -8.62 -20.46 7.39
C GLY A 639 -8.76 -18.95 7.64
N ALA A 640 -7.63 -18.31 7.96
CA ALA A 640 -7.55 -16.92 8.43
C ALA A 640 -8.13 -15.87 7.45
N ASN A 641 -8.18 -16.18 6.15
CA ASN A 641 -8.68 -15.28 5.11
C ASN A 641 -10.06 -15.67 4.55
N SER A 642 -10.74 -16.61 5.20
CA SER A 642 -12.05 -17.12 4.82
C SER A 642 -12.94 -17.15 6.06
N ILE A 643 -13.26 -18.33 6.60
CA ILE A 643 -14.02 -18.51 7.85
C ILE A 643 -13.01 -18.81 8.96
N ARG A 644 -12.77 -17.83 9.85
CA ARG A 644 -11.57 -17.79 10.72
C ARG A 644 -11.53 -18.86 11.81
N ALA A 645 -12.62 -19.28 12.35
CA ALA A 645 -12.66 -20.31 13.40
C ALA A 645 -12.40 -21.74 12.91
N PHE A 646 -12.34 -21.93 11.60
CA PHE A 646 -12.23 -23.25 10.97
C PHE A 646 -10.92 -23.42 10.22
N THR A 647 -10.39 -24.62 10.22
CA THR A 647 -9.20 -24.96 9.43
C THR A 647 -9.52 -24.93 7.92
N VAL A 648 -8.49 -24.73 7.12
CA VAL A 648 -8.63 -24.78 5.65
C VAL A 648 -9.20 -26.11 5.23
N ARG A 649 -10.25 -26.11 4.39
CA ARG A 649 -10.93 -27.31 3.90
C ARG A 649 -11.54 -28.18 5.00
N SER A 650 -12.11 -27.57 6.04
CA SER A 650 -12.77 -28.31 7.12
C SER A 650 -14.30 -28.17 7.14
N ILE A 651 -14.85 -27.47 6.14
CA ILE A 651 -16.28 -27.21 6.02
C ILE A 651 -16.75 -27.54 4.60
N GLY A 652 -17.89 -28.20 4.50
CA GLY A 652 -18.57 -28.49 3.24
C GLY A 652 -17.95 -29.62 2.42
N PRO A 653 -18.38 -29.81 1.16
CA PRO A 653 -19.44 -29.07 0.47
C PRO A 653 -20.84 -29.31 1.05
N GLY A 654 -21.64 -28.26 1.16
CA GLY A 654 -23.01 -28.32 1.71
C GLY A 654 -23.04 -28.86 3.13
N GLY A 655 -23.90 -29.83 3.40
CA GLY A 655 -24.02 -30.55 4.68
C GLY A 655 -23.11 -31.76 4.82
N TYR A 656 -22.15 -31.94 3.93
CA TYR A 656 -21.23 -33.08 3.97
C TYR A 656 -20.32 -33.00 5.20
N HIS A 657 -20.33 -34.06 6.00
CA HIS A 657 -19.44 -34.29 7.13
C HIS A 657 -18.69 -35.59 6.90
N PRO A 658 -17.45 -35.56 6.48
CA PRO A 658 -16.68 -36.79 6.28
C PRO A 658 -16.49 -37.50 7.60
N GLU A 659 -16.50 -38.82 7.59
CA GLU A 659 -16.00 -39.61 8.72
C GLU A 659 -14.57 -39.16 9.01
N LYS A 660 -14.16 -39.14 10.30
CA LYS A 660 -12.82 -38.71 10.72
C LYS A 660 -11.78 -39.66 10.14
N SER A 661 -11.42 -39.46 8.90
CA SER A 661 -10.33 -40.11 8.21
C SER A 661 -9.17 -39.15 8.00
N GLU A 662 -7.98 -39.70 7.79
CA GLU A 662 -6.78 -38.91 7.50
C GLU A 662 -6.88 -38.13 6.18
N PHE A 663 -7.86 -38.45 5.34
CA PHE A 663 -8.10 -37.85 4.00
C PHE A 663 -9.30 -36.92 3.94
N SER A 664 -10.05 -36.79 5.01
CA SER A 664 -11.29 -36.01 5.03
C SER A 664 -11.16 -34.58 4.49
N TYR A 665 -9.97 -34.00 4.56
CA TYR A 665 -9.68 -32.65 4.03
C TYR A 665 -9.58 -32.61 2.49
N LEU A 666 -9.33 -33.75 1.82
CA LEU A 666 -9.22 -33.77 0.35
C LEU A 666 -10.59 -33.63 -0.30
N ASP A 667 -11.64 -34.12 0.34
CA ASP A 667 -12.99 -34.18 -0.19
C ASP A 667 -13.75 -32.86 -0.01
N GLN A 668 -13.26 -31.99 0.88
CA GLN A 668 -13.95 -30.76 1.24
C GLN A 668 -13.63 -29.61 0.29
N THR A 669 -13.89 -29.85 -0.97
CA THR A 669 -13.85 -28.88 -2.06
C THR A 669 -15.18 -28.90 -2.81
N GLY A 670 -15.51 -27.84 -3.53
CA GLY A 670 -16.77 -27.76 -4.25
C GLY A 670 -16.70 -26.82 -5.46
N ASP A 671 -17.71 -26.93 -6.29
CA ASP A 671 -17.84 -26.11 -7.50
C ASP A 671 -18.54 -24.78 -7.25
N ILE A 672 -19.17 -24.62 -6.07
CA ILE A 672 -19.83 -23.36 -5.65
C ILE A 672 -19.29 -22.95 -4.28
N ARG A 673 -18.99 -21.67 -4.15
CA ARG A 673 -18.57 -21.04 -2.89
C ARG A 673 -19.37 -19.78 -2.64
N LEU A 674 -19.83 -19.60 -1.41
CA LEU A 674 -20.40 -18.33 -0.92
C LEU A 674 -19.89 -18.09 0.49
N GLU A 675 -19.32 -16.92 0.72
CA GLU A 675 -18.78 -16.47 2.01
C GLU A 675 -19.24 -15.04 2.30
N ALA A 676 -19.55 -14.77 3.57
CA ALA A 676 -19.78 -13.42 4.06
C ALA A 676 -19.00 -13.23 5.36
N ASN A 677 -18.35 -12.07 5.50
CA ASN A 677 -17.64 -11.72 6.71
C ASN A 677 -18.02 -10.30 7.10
N ILE A 678 -18.23 -10.06 8.38
CA ILE A 678 -18.42 -8.73 8.96
C ILE A 678 -17.54 -8.59 10.18
N GLU A 679 -16.87 -7.44 10.31
CA GLU A 679 -15.91 -7.19 11.38
C GLU A 679 -16.06 -5.76 11.87
N TYR A 680 -16.40 -5.60 13.16
CA TYR A 680 -16.38 -4.32 13.85
C TYR A 680 -15.01 -4.12 14.48
N ARG A 681 -14.32 -3.05 14.08
CA ARG A 681 -12.99 -2.64 14.55
C ARG A 681 -13.15 -1.41 15.42
N PHE A 682 -12.56 -1.42 16.60
CA PHE A 682 -12.62 -0.31 17.55
C PHE A 682 -11.26 -0.07 18.20
N ARG A 683 -11.01 1.18 18.55
CA ARG A 683 -9.81 1.57 19.29
C ARG A 683 -10.03 1.33 20.78
N ILE A 684 -9.15 0.58 21.41
CA ILE A 684 -9.17 0.34 22.86
C ILE A 684 -8.38 1.44 23.57
N TYR A 685 -7.12 1.64 23.14
CA TYR A 685 -6.25 2.64 23.73
C TYR A 685 -5.07 2.93 22.81
N LYS A 686 -4.82 4.21 22.45
CA LYS A 686 -3.74 4.63 21.52
C LYS A 686 -3.69 3.76 20.26
N ASP A 687 -2.62 2.98 20.10
CA ASP A 687 -2.39 2.09 18.94
C ASP A 687 -2.93 0.67 19.17
N LEU A 688 -3.55 0.42 20.33
CA LEU A 688 -4.18 -0.85 20.62
C LEU A 688 -5.61 -0.85 20.08
N HIS A 689 -5.87 -1.71 19.10
CA HIS A 689 -7.18 -1.90 18.50
C HIS A 689 -7.73 -3.29 18.80
N GLY A 690 -9.04 -3.37 18.94
CA GLY A 690 -9.78 -4.62 19.04
C GLY A 690 -10.67 -4.84 17.82
N ALA A 691 -11.04 -6.09 17.58
CA ALA A 691 -12.01 -6.44 16.58
C ALA A 691 -12.92 -7.57 17.05
N VAL A 692 -14.20 -7.47 16.70
CA VAL A 692 -15.20 -8.54 16.84
C VAL A 692 -15.71 -8.85 15.44
N PHE A 693 -15.81 -10.13 15.10
CA PHE A 693 -16.19 -10.54 13.76
C PHE A 693 -17.20 -11.68 13.75
N LEU A 694 -17.93 -11.76 12.65
CA LEU A 694 -18.83 -12.85 12.28
C LEU A 694 -18.51 -13.24 10.84
N ASP A 695 -18.17 -14.51 10.66
CA ASP A 695 -17.85 -15.08 9.36
C ASP A 695 -18.90 -16.12 8.95
#